data_d3537de6cd809fbd04118436b7d99d75
#
_entry.id   d3537de6cd809fbd04118436b7d99d75
#
_cell.length_a   1.000
_cell.length_b   1.000
_cell.length_c   1.000
_cell.angle_alpha   90.00
_cell.angle_beta   90.00
_cell.angle_gamma   90.00
#
_symmetry.space_group_name_H-M   'P 1'
#
loop_
_entity.id
_entity.type
_entity.pdbx_description
1 polymer ?
#
loop_
_entity_poly.entity_id
_entity_poly.type
_entity_poly.pdbx_seq_one_letter_code
_entity_poly.pdbx_strand_id
1 'polypeptide(L)'
;AGASLFAETAAEQPPVPSSETGQENAGGKMAGNLLSGTLMPQIPSNISITNDGAIRVEESRKVIFEGPHVHMVTDTGVEVFADYAQADMDQGKVFLKGNLAIYQSDGRTRTNSLVRADSAEFDWENEVLLTDAIRAKMEGLILRSGKFESRKDAAGNTYLEARNASVTAEDISEPLTWISADRIRVYPEDRFSFKNLTLYYGGVPFFYFPYLSHSLNPEVGYLPIPGMRSIWGPYLLNEYGFLMGKKWSDNGMPSADYLGTLHADYRTRRGFAYGLDIRDVLLEKDCPDMTGLSFYKTHDKGVKINAGDDEYREHLDPDRWRFALQQMWSHRVNLRTDWRLKANINMLSDEYMLRDFYPEIYQRNSSPDNTVLLSRTDDTNDFSLLQRFVPNNFYIADQRTEFSYERIKSPVFRSPVMYESRTSFAFLKQYVPPFMRTEIRNMLDGMDPGTSSYDYWARMLMTDSYSRFHSFHEVSVSKKIMGFLNLTPKVGGGYTGYYGVEDYKPLNQGIFYAGTDADFKFSRRYSSVYSDSFGLNGMNHIVQPHFTLAYVKTNRLSELYPQIDGDTPTTNPPSLSIGRYTEIDSLSTGLVFRYGLRNMLMTSRDANSHRWFSWDVFMDAYLHDPVNQRDFSNLFSFMRWNPVPWMEYRSEMQAPVLGKDKISGCREYNNSLRFMPWRSTELVVGHRYLNQHSLLEDSSQLDLRILQRFSEAWAFSGKWRFSLLDGKLDIQEYNVYHNMGSWYLGVGAFVRKNGNKNEFGLGISFTIQQTGDYMPVKFL
;
A
#
# COMPACT_ATOMS: atom_id res chain seq x y z
N ALA A 1 -5.81 26.88 -17.93
CA ALA A 1 -5.64 25.44 -17.88
C ALA A 1 -4.85 25.10 -16.63
N GLY A 2 -5.56 24.82 -15.50
CA GLY A 2 -4.94 24.57 -14.22
C GLY A 2 -4.41 23.16 -14.11
N ALA A 3 -3.11 23.02 -13.95
CA ALA A 3 -2.52 21.79 -13.43
C ALA A 3 -2.83 21.73 -11.93
N SER A 4 -3.73 20.84 -11.52
CA SER A 4 -4.03 20.61 -10.11
C SER A 4 -2.84 19.89 -9.46
N LEU A 5 -2.02 20.62 -8.74
CA LEU A 5 -1.01 20.10 -7.83
C LEU A 5 -1.71 19.50 -6.60
N PHE A 6 -2.01 18.22 -6.63
CA PHE A 6 -2.38 17.47 -5.43
C PHE A 6 -1.18 16.65 -4.98
N ALA A 7 -0.35 17.25 -4.14
CA ALA A 7 0.53 16.49 -3.28
C ALA A 7 -0.29 16.08 -2.05
N GLU A 8 -0.78 14.85 -2.02
CA GLU A 8 -1.22 14.22 -0.78
C GLU A 8 0.04 13.93 0.06
N THR A 9 0.42 14.87 0.93
CA THR A 9 1.33 14.56 2.02
C THR A 9 0.61 13.59 2.93
N ALA A 10 1.05 12.33 2.91
CA ALA A 10 0.69 11.37 3.94
C ALA A 10 1.04 11.99 5.29
N ALA A 11 0.01 12.36 6.06
CA ALA A 11 0.20 12.71 7.45
C ALA A 11 0.81 11.49 8.16
N GLU A 12 2.03 11.62 8.65
CA GLU A 12 2.65 10.65 9.53
C GLU A 12 1.69 10.37 10.70
N GLN A 13 1.11 9.20 10.69
CA GLN A 13 0.42 8.69 11.87
C GLN A 13 1.49 8.46 12.95
N PRO A 14 1.28 8.90 14.18
CA PRO A 14 2.14 8.50 15.27
C PRO A 14 2.09 6.96 15.36
N PRO A 15 3.21 6.30 15.67
CA PRO A 15 3.26 4.85 15.71
C PRO A 15 2.20 4.32 16.67
N VAL A 16 1.25 3.61 16.14
CA VAL A 16 0.34 2.77 16.91
C VAL A 16 1.21 1.65 17.48
N PRO A 17 1.21 1.39 18.79
CA PRO A 17 1.89 0.22 19.33
C PRO A 17 1.29 -0.99 18.63
N SER A 18 2.14 -1.75 17.98
CA SER A 18 1.82 -3.04 17.37
C SER A 18 1.18 -3.95 18.40
N SER A 19 -0.14 -4.05 18.40
CA SER A 19 -0.77 -5.25 18.90
C SER A 19 -0.57 -6.29 17.81
N GLU A 20 0.37 -7.18 18.03
CA GLU A 20 0.45 -8.46 17.36
C GLU A 20 -0.91 -9.17 17.48
N THR A 21 -1.75 -9.01 16.51
CA THR A 21 -2.69 -10.04 16.11
C THR A 21 -2.26 -10.40 14.72
N GLY A 22 -1.39 -11.41 14.66
CA GLY A 22 -1.07 -12.14 13.46
C GLY A 22 -2.36 -12.72 12.86
N GLN A 23 -2.92 -11.99 11.93
CA GLN A 23 -3.56 -12.54 10.77
C GLN A 23 -2.64 -12.24 9.61
N GLU A 24 -1.51 -12.92 9.64
CA GLU A 24 -0.72 -13.20 8.46
C GLU A 24 -1.65 -13.74 7.35
N ASN A 25 -1.34 -13.37 6.14
CA ASN A 25 -1.80 -14.06 4.94
C ASN A 25 -1.31 -15.53 4.99
N ALA A 26 -1.92 -16.30 5.82
CA ALA A 26 -1.71 -17.74 5.93
C ALA A 26 -2.28 -18.48 4.70
N GLY A 27 -3.15 -17.83 3.90
CA GLY A 27 -3.80 -18.48 2.77
C GLY A 27 -2.85 -18.96 1.67
N GLY A 28 -1.88 -18.16 1.28
CA GLY A 28 -0.94 -18.56 0.22
C GLY A 28 0.13 -19.57 0.68
N LYS A 29 0.61 -19.40 1.91
CA LYS A 29 1.56 -20.34 2.52
C LYS A 29 0.89 -21.63 3.02
N MET A 30 -0.38 -21.55 3.49
CA MET A 30 -1.13 -22.74 3.89
C MET A 30 -1.53 -23.61 2.70
N ALA A 31 -1.94 -23.02 1.56
CA ALA A 31 -2.30 -23.82 0.39
C ALA A 31 -1.10 -24.61 -0.18
N GLY A 32 0.10 -24.02 -0.17
CA GLY A 32 1.32 -24.73 -0.56
C GLY A 32 1.66 -25.88 0.40
N ASN A 33 1.62 -25.63 1.68
CA ASN A 33 1.93 -26.63 2.70
C ASN A 33 0.86 -27.73 2.80
N LEU A 34 -0.42 -27.42 2.56
CA LEU A 34 -1.51 -28.41 2.59
C LEU A 34 -1.51 -29.32 1.38
N LEU A 35 -1.20 -28.80 0.20
CA LEU A 35 -1.05 -29.61 -1.01
C LEU A 35 0.19 -30.51 -0.93
N SER A 36 1.31 -30.00 -0.46
CA SER A 36 2.54 -30.80 -0.30
C SER A 36 2.44 -31.79 0.85
N GLY A 37 1.87 -31.39 1.97
CA GLY A 37 1.71 -32.26 3.14
C GLY A 37 0.65 -33.34 2.98
N THR A 38 -0.41 -33.12 2.17
CA THR A 38 -1.53 -34.05 2.02
C THR A 38 -1.34 -35.07 0.92
N LEU A 39 -0.66 -34.70 -0.15
CA LEU A 39 -0.50 -35.56 -1.33
C LEU A 39 0.91 -36.13 -1.49
N MET A 40 1.87 -35.66 -0.70
CA MET A 40 3.20 -36.24 -0.59
C MET A 40 3.38 -36.83 0.78
N PRO A 41 3.27 -38.16 0.91
CA PRO A 41 3.70 -38.80 2.15
C PRO A 41 5.19 -38.52 2.32
N GLN A 42 5.57 -37.79 3.40
CA GLN A 42 6.93 -37.86 3.89
C GLN A 42 7.20 -39.32 4.18
N ILE A 43 8.41 -39.82 3.83
CA ILE A 43 8.76 -41.22 4.07
C ILE A 43 8.58 -41.45 5.58
N PRO A 44 7.63 -42.27 5.98
CA PRO A 44 7.47 -42.57 7.39
C PRO A 44 8.61 -43.46 7.85
N SER A 45 9.23 -43.14 8.96
CA SER A 45 10.25 -44.04 9.57
C SER A 45 9.58 -45.25 10.23
N ASN A 46 8.28 -45.12 10.59
CA ASN A 46 7.49 -46.21 11.15
C ASN A 46 6.07 -46.21 10.59
N ILE A 47 5.63 -47.39 10.14
CA ILE A 47 4.27 -47.64 9.69
C ILE A 47 3.65 -48.69 10.62
N SER A 48 2.55 -48.35 11.27
CA SER A 48 1.75 -49.28 12.06
C SER A 48 0.52 -49.67 11.26
N ILE A 49 0.32 -50.97 11.03
CA ILE A 49 -0.86 -51.47 10.32
C ILE A 49 -1.64 -52.35 11.30
N THR A 50 -2.91 -52.02 11.48
CA THR A 50 -3.88 -52.81 12.25
C THR A 50 -4.96 -53.32 11.30
N ASN A 51 -5.48 -54.50 11.58
CA ASN A 51 -6.52 -55.16 10.76
C ASN A 51 -7.45 -55.98 11.66
N ASP A 52 -8.74 -55.85 11.43
CA ASP A 52 -9.77 -56.69 12.13
C ASP A 52 -9.98 -58.06 11.47
N GLY A 53 -9.31 -58.31 10.34
CA GLY A 53 -9.43 -59.53 9.55
C GLY A 53 -8.19 -60.42 9.59
N ALA A 54 -7.99 -61.19 8.46
CA ALA A 54 -6.89 -62.12 8.34
C ALA A 54 -5.57 -61.41 7.97
N ILE A 55 -4.46 -61.85 8.58
CA ILE A 55 -3.11 -61.47 8.16
C ILE A 55 -2.45 -62.71 7.60
N ARG A 56 -2.00 -62.66 6.34
CA ARG A 56 -1.31 -63.74 5.67
C ARG A 56 0.12 -63.30 5.31
N VAL A 57 1.08 -64.11 5.66
CA VAL A 57 2.51 -63.90 5.29
C VAL A 57 2.89 -64.95 4.26
N GLU A 58 3.32 -64.52 3.09
CA GLU A 58 3.79 -65.40 2.02
C GLU A 58 5.34 -65.57 2.03
N GLU A 59 5.86 -66.62 1.43
CA GLU A 59 7.29 -66.99 1.44
C GLU A 59 8.20 -65.90 0.79
N SER A 60 7.65 -65.05 -0.04
CA SER A 60 8.32 -63.93 -0.71
C SER A 60 8.34 -62.61 0.09
N ARG A 61 8.28 -62.64 1.42
CA ARG A 61 8.18 -61.44 2.30
C ARG A 61 7.03 -60.49 1.95
N LYS A 62 5.97 -61.05 1.43
CA LYS A 62 4.71 -60.34 1.20
C LYS A 62 3.79 -60.51 2.41
N VAL A 63 3.27 -59.41 2.90
CA VAL A 63 2.29 -59.40 3.99
C VAL A 63 0.98 -58.89 3.42
N ILE A 64 -0.06 -59.69 3.54
CA ILE A 64 -1.40 -59.39 3.04
C ILE A 64 -2.32 -59.23 4.24
N PHE A 65 -3.03 -58.11 4.23
CA PHE A 65 -4.07 -57.76 5.21
C PHE A 65 -5.40 -57.80 4.47
N GLU A 66 -6.28 -58.72 4.85
CA GLU A 66 -7.62 -58.88 4.28
C GLU A 66 -8.66 -58.65 5.37
N GLY A 67 -9.61 -57.74 5.14
CA GLY A 67 -10.70 -57.50 6.07
C GLY A 67 -11.29 -56.11 5.98
N PRO A 68 -12.46 -55.89 6.56
CA PRO A 68 -13.22 -54.67 6.33
C PRO A 68 -12.63 -53.40 6.90
N HIS A 69 -11.53 -53.47 7.67
CA HIS A 69 -10.95 -52.30 8.36
C HIS A 69 -9.43 -52.41 8.48
N VAL A 70 -8.73 -52.42 7.33
CA VAL A 70 -7.29 -52.24 7.35
C VAL A 70 -7.01 -50.77 7.68
N HIS A 71 -6.36 -50.51 8.80
CA HIS A 71 -5.98 -49.19 9.26
C HIS A 71 -4.47 -49.06 9.38
N MET A 72 -3.91 -48.15 8.60
CA MET A 72 -2.50 -47.85 8.58
C MET A 72 -2.27 -46.44 9.13
N VAL A 73 -1.33 -46.32 10.07
CA VAL A 73 -0.95 -45.05 10.70
C VAL A 73 0.56 -44.90 10.53
N THR A 74 0.97 -43.72 10.08
CA THR A 74 2.36 -43.35 9.95
C THR A 74 2.79 -42.41 11.07
N ASP A 75 4.06 -42.37 11.40
CA ASP A 75 4.64 -41.43 12.37
C ASP A 75 4.58 -39.97 11.87
N THR A 76 4.31 -39.76 10.59
CA THR A 76 4.09 -38.43 9.98
C THR A 76 2.64 -37.93 10.12
N GLY A 77 1.76 -38.71 10.80
CA GLY A 77 0.35 -38.33 11.03
C GLY A 77 -0.57 -38.61 9.85
N VAL A 78 -0.17 -39.45 8.90
CA VAL A 78 -1.04 -39.95 7.82
C VAL A 78 -1.76 -41.19 8.31
N GLU A 79 -3.07 -41.19 8.21
CA GLU A 79 -3.96 -42.34 8.49
C GLU A 79 -4.59 -42.82 7.21
N VAL A 80 -4.52 -44.11 6.93
CA VAL A 80 -5.11 -44.76 5.73
C VAL A 80 -6.03 -45.85 6.15
N PHE A 81 -7.22 -45.85 5.58
CA PHE A 81 -8.23 -46.92 5.73
C PHE A 81 -8.44 -47.61 4.37
N ALA A 82 -8.49 -48.94 4.35
CA ALA A 82 -8.74 -49.74 3.16
C ALA A 82 -9.43 -51.06 3.52
N ASP A 83 -9.98 -51.77 2.54
CA ASP A 83 -10.51 -53.13 2.72
C ASP A 83 -9.43 -54.19 2.51
N TYR A 84 -8.36 -53.84 1.82
CA TYR A 84 -7.25 -54.73 1.48
C TYR A 84 -5.94 -53.96 1.42
N ALA A 85 -4.88 -54.50 2.01
CA ALA A 85 -3.51 -54.00 1.86
C ALA A 85 -2.54 -55.18 1.62
N GLN A 86 -1.62 -54.98 0.69
CA GLN A 86 -0.52 -55.91 0.42
C GLN A 86 0.80 -55.13 0.45
N ALA A 87 1.64 -55.48 1.40
CA ALA A 87 3.00 -54.93 1.50
C ALA A 87 4.00 -55.96 0.91
N ASP A 88 4.75 -55.58 -0.10
CA ASP A 88 5.84 -56.32 -0.68
C ASP A 88 7.18 -55.73 -0.20
N MET A 89 7.81 -56.43 0.72
CA MET A 89 9.06 -55.94 1.36
C MET A 89 10.26 -56.06 0.44
N ASP A 90 10.22 -56.91 -0.58
CA ASP A 90 11.31 -57.10 -1.54
C ASP A 90 11.28 -56.05 -2.67
N GLN A 91 10.07 -55.61 -3.02
CA GLN A 91 9.86 -54.59 -4.05
C GLN A 91 9.70 -53.17 -3.48
N GLY A 92 9.66 -53.02 -2.16
CA GLY A 92 9.47 -51.72 -1.54
C GLY A 92 8.09 -51.09 -1.83
N LYS A 93 7.03 -51.91 -1.95
CA LYS A 93 5.71 -51.43 -2.41
C LYS A 93 4.58 -51.86 -1.49
N VAL A 94 3.62 -50.93 -1.29
CA VAL A 94 2.31 -51.26 -0.70
C VAL A 94 1.21 -51.00 -1.70
N PHE A 95 0.39 -52.02 -1.91
CA PHE A 95 -0.84 -51.93 -2.70
C PHE A 95 -2.06 -51.92 -1.77
N LEU A 96 -2.95 -50.96 -1.98
CA LEU A 96 -4.15 -50.74 -1.20
C LEU A 96 -5.38 -50.76 -2.11
N LYS A 97 -6.47 -51.36 -1.66
CA LYS A 97 -7.70 -51.46 -2.46
C LYS A 97 -8.94 -51.51 -1.60
N GLY A 98 -10.04 -50.97 -2.15
CA GLY A 98 -11.39 -50.99 -1.57
C GLY A 98 -11.59 -49.93 -0.50
N ASN A 99 -12.59 -49.08 -0.69
CA ASN A 99 -13.00 -48.02 0.23
C ASN A 99 -11.83 -47.19 0.78
N LEU A 100 -10.81 -47.00 -0.06
CA LEU A 100 -9.58 -46.32 0.34
C LEU A 100 -9.86 -44.88 0.75
N ALA A 101 -9.49 -44.53 1.97
CA ALA A 101 -9.58 -43.19 2.51
C ALA A 101 -8.26 -42.82 3.20
N ILE A 102 -7.67 -41.73 2.80
CA ILE A 102 -6.41 -41.19 3.35
C ILE A 102 -6.72 -39.89 4.07
N TYR A 103 -6.34 -39.80 5.35
CA TYR A 103 -6.43 -38.62 6.18
C TYR A 103 -5.04 -38.14 6.54
N GLN A 104 -4.85 -36.85 6.55
CA GLN A 104 -3.66 -36.25 7.14
C GLN A 104 -4.09 -35.27 8.23
N SER A 105 -3.60 -35.47 9.43
CA SER A 105 -3.81 -34.57 10.56
C SER A 105 -2.56 -33.74 10.77
N ASP A 106 -2.65 -32.44 10.57
CA ASP A 106 -1.64 -31.51 11.12
C ASP A 106 -1.95 -31.35 12.62
N GLY A 107 -1.01 -31.73 13.49
CA GLY A 107 -1.19 -31.77 14.95
C GLY A 107 -1.49 -30.41 15.61
N ARG A 108 -1.67 -29.34 14.84
CA ARG A 108 -1.98 -27.99 15.31
C ARG A 108 -3.35 -27.44 14.86
N THR A 109 -3.86 -27.91 13.77
CA THR A 109 -5.19 -27.53 13.25
C THR A 109 -5.91 -28.77 12.75
N ARG A 110 -7.16 -28.97 13.15
CA ARG A 110 -8.00 -30.08 12.67
C ARG A 110 -8.46 -29.86 11.23
N THR A 111 -7.56 -29.57 10.31
CA THR A 111 -7.83 -29.58 8.89
C THR A 111 -7.61 -30.99 8.37
N ASN A 112 -8.67 -31.77 8.34
CA ASN A 112 -8.65 -33.11 7.80
C ASN A 112 -8.71 -33.02 6.27
N SER A 113 -7.58 -33.16 5.61
CA SER A 113 -7.58 -33.46 4.18
C SER A 113 -8.05 -34.87 3.97
N LEU A 114 -9.08 -35.05 3.18
CA LEU A 114 -9.63 -36.35 2.85
C LEU A 114 -9.37 -36.67 1.37
N VAL A 115 -8.64 -37.74 1.13
CA VAL A 115 -8.46 -38.32 -0.21
C VAL A 115 -9.18 -39.66 -0.26
N ARG A 116 -10.05 -39.87 -1.22
CA ARG A 116 -10.69 -41.14 -1.52
C ARG A 116 -10.24 -41.64 -2.90
N ALA A 117 -9.95 -42.93 -2.99
CA ALA A 117 -9.58 -43.61 -4.24
C ALA A 117 -10.13 -45.03 -4.27
N ASP A 118 -10.17 -45.64 -5.42
CA ASP A 118 -10.55 -47.06 -5.58
C ASP A 118 -9.38 -47.98 -5.26
N SER A 119 -8.17 -47.57 -5.66
CA SER A 119 -6.93 -48.26 -5.36
C SER A 119 -5.75 -47.27 -5.25
N ALA A 120 -4.71 -47.66 -4.53
CA ALA A 120 -3.43 -46.96 -4.48
C ALA A 120 -2.26 -47.93 -4.42
N GLU A 121 -1.21 -47.60 -5.15
CA GLU A 121 0.10 -48.26 -5.05
C GLU A 121 1.11 -47.22 -4.59
N PHE A 122 1.81 -47.51 -3.49
CA PHE A 122 2.87 -46.67 -2.97
C PHE A 122 4.20 -47.41 -3.01
N ASP A 123 5.14 -46.86 -3.77
CA ASP A 123 6.52 -47.33 -3.86
C ASP A 123 7.37 -46.43 -2.93
N TRP A 124 7.77 -46.97 -1.76
CA TRP A 124 8.50 -46.20 -0.77
C TRP A 124 9.98 -46.05 -1.09
N GLU A 125 10.55 -46.86 -1.97
CA GLU A 125 11.94 -46.72 -2.40
C GLU A 125 12.10 -45.58 -3.40
N ASN A 126 11.13 -45.42 -4.31
CA ASN A 126 11.14 -44.39 -5.33
C ASN A 126 10.27 -43.17 -4.98
N GLU A 127 9.54 -43.21 -3.86
CA GLU A 127 8.61 -42.15 -3.43
C GLU A 127 7.50 -41.86 -4.43
N VAL A 128 6.98 -42.90 -5.09
CA VAL A 128 5.94 -42.77 -6.11
C VAL A 128 4.61 -43.28 -5.58
N LEU A 129 3.59 -42.41 -5.62
CA LEU A 129 2.19 -42.75 -5.34
C LEU A 129 1.43 -42.83 -6.67
N LEU A 130 0.71 -43.91 -6.89
CA LEU A 130 -0.11 -44.18 -8.04
C LEU A 130 -1.53 -44.49 -7.58
N THR A 131 -2.54 -43.77 -8.07
CA THR A 131 -3.92 -44.02 -7.70
C THR A 131 -4.82 -43.98 -8.92
N ASP A 132 -5.88 -44.77 -8.91
CA ASP A 132 -6.95 -44.74 -9.91
C ASP A 132 -8.21 -44.09 -9.28
N ALA A 133 -8.95 -43.33 -10.09
CA ALA A 133 -10.24 -42.72 -9.73
C ALA A 133 -10.23 -41.95 -8.42
N ILE A 134 -9.35 -40.94 -8.31
CA ILE A 134 -9.19 -40.15 -7.10
C ILE A 134 -10.30 -39.08 -6.99
N ARG A 135 -10.81 -38.90 -5.76
CA ARG A 135 -11.55 -37.72 -5.30
C ARG A 135 -10.88 -37.15 -4.07
N ALA A 136 -10.22 -36.01 -4.23
CA ALA A 136 -9.53 -35.33 -3.15
C ALA A 136 -10.26 -34.05 -2.78
N LYS A 137 -10.55 -33.87 -1.50
CA LYS A 137 -11.12 -32.65 -0.92
C LYS A 137 -10.01 -31.88 -0.22
N MET A 138 -9.76 -30.65 -0.67
CA MET A 138 -8.70 -29.79 -0.18
C MET A 138 -9.26 -28.37 0.01
N GLU A 139 -9.25 -27.86 1.20
CA GLU A 139 -9.63 -26.46 1.56
C GLU A 139 -10.82 -25.87 0.77
N GLY A 140 -11.89 -26.65 0.60
CA GLY A 140 -13.08 -26.19 -0.14
C GLY A 140 -13.07 -26.47 -1.64
N LEU A 141 -11.99 -27.02 -2.19
CA LEU A 141 -11.94 -27.53 -3.57
C LEU A 141 -11.95 -29.05 -3.59
N ILE A 142 -12.56 -29.59 -4.62
CA ILE A 142 -12.66 -31.04 -4.88
C ILE A 142 -12.01 -31.31 -6.22
N LEU A 143 -10.90 -32.04 -6.18
CA LEU A 143 -10.25 -32.59 -7.35
C LEU A 143 -10.81 -33.96 -7.65
N ARG A 144 -11.25 -34.19 -8.89
CA ARG A 144 -11.62 -35.49 -9.43
C ARG A 144 -10.68 -35.81 -10.59
N SER A 145 -10.09 -36.98 -10.61
CA SER A 145 -9.19 -37.44 -11.67
C SER A 145 -9.38 -38.92 -11.98
N GLY A 146 -9.30 -39.29 -13.23
CA GLY A 146 -9.30 -40.71 -13.62
C GLY A 146 -7.96 -41.39 -13.35
N LYS A 147 -6.87 -40.67 -13.34
CA LYS A 147 -5.54 -41.17 -13.00
C LYS A 147 -4.72 -40.08 -12.29
N PHE A 148 -4.10 -40.46 -11.22
CA PHE A 148 -3.26 -39.58 -10.41
C PHE A 148 -1.94 -40.26 -10.09
N GLU A 149 -0.83 -39.57 -10.34
CA GLU A 149 0.51 -40.11 -10.11
C GLU A 149 1.49 -39.03 -9.63
N SER A 150 2.35 -39.43 -8.72
CA SER A 150 3.52 -38.66 -8.31
C SER A 150 4.69 -38.91 -9.26
N ARG A 151 5.41 -37.88 -9.72
CA ARG A 151 6.53 -37.98 -10.65
C ARG A 151 7.66 -37.01 -10.22
N LYS A 152 8.89 -37.33 -10.63
CA LYS A 152 10.03 -36.42 -10.51
C LYS A 152 10.32 -35.75 -11.86
N ASP A 153 10.63 -34.48 -11.86
CA ASP A 153 11.09 -33.76 -13.04
C ASP A 153 12.58 -34.03 -13.31
N ALA A 154 13.13 -33.49 -14.40
CA ALA A 154 14.54 -33.63 -14.76
C ALA A 154 15.52 -33.03 -13.74
N ALA A 155 15.03 -32.16 -12.86
CA ALA A 155 15.82 -31.54 -11.77
C ALA A 155 15.70 -32.32 -10.44
N GLY A 156 14.91 -33.42 -10.43
CA GLY A 156 14.65 -34.22 -9.23
C GLY A 156 13.53 -33.72 -8.34
N ASN A 157 12.82 -32.62 -8.72
CA ASN A 157 11.68 -32.12 -7.95
C ASN A 157 10.47 -33.00 -8.18
N THR A 158 9.81 -33.40 -7.11
CA THR A 158 8.61 -34.19 -7.18
C THR A 158 7.39 -33.31 -7.51
N TYR A 159 6.56 -33.75 -8.44
CA TYR A 159 5.29 -33.11 -8.78
C TYR A 159 4.18 -34.14 -8.89
N LEU A 160 2.94 -33.70 -8.73
CA LEU A 160 1.75 -34.51 -8.85
C LEU A 160 1.11 -34.29 -10.22
N GLU A 161 0.76 -35.34 -10.92
CA GLU A 161 0.08 -35.27 -12.23
C GLU A 161 -1.30 -35.94 -12.15
N ALA A 162 -2.35 -35.17 -12.41
CA ALA A 162 -3.71 -35.65 -12.56
C ALA A 162 -4.10 -35.56 -14.03
N ARG A 163 -4.64 -36.63 -14.58
CA ARG A 163 -5.08 -36.73 -15.99
C ARG A 163 -6.59 -36.84 -16.09
N ASN A 164 -7.17 -36.20 -17.12
CA ASN A 164 -8.60 -36.06 -17.30
C ASN A 164 -9.25 -35.59 -15.98
N ALA A 165 -8.72 -34.48 -15.46
CA ALA A 165 -9.06 -34.01 -14.16
C ALA A 165 -10.06 -32.87 -14.19
N SER A 166 -10.90 -32.81 -13.18
CA SER A 166 -11.78 -31.67 -12.93
C SER A 166 -11.62 -31.17 -11.52
N VAL A 167 -11.77 -29.84 -11.34
CA VAL A 167 -11.72 -29.16 -10.06
C VAL A 167 -12.99 -28.35 -9.87
N THR A 168 -13.63 -28.50 -8.73
CA THR A 168 -14.84 -27.75 -8.35
C THR A 168 -14.82 -27.41 -6.86
N ALA A 169 -15.49 -26.33 -6.47
CA ALA A 169 -15.75 -26.01 -5.06
C ALA A 169 -17.06 -26.66 -4.53
N GLU A 170 -17.84 -27.26 -5.42
CA GLU A 170 -19.16 -27.78 -5.09
C GLU A 170 -19.10 -29.29 -4.80
N ASP A 171 -19.46 -29.69 -3.57
CA ASP A 171 -19.44 -31.09 -3.13
C ASP A 171 -20.75 -31.83 -3.51
N ILE A 172 -21.09 -31.76 -4.80
CA ILE A 172 -22.26 -32.43 -5.39
C ILE A 172 -21.86 -33.26 -6.61
N SER A 173 -22.72 -34.19 -7.04
CA SER A 173 -22.45 -35.05 -8.17
C SER A 173 -22.30 -34.30 -9.49
N GLU A 174 -23.16 -33.31 -9.70
CA GLU A 174 -23.16 -32.45 -10.90
C GLU A 174 -22.98 -30.99 -10.46
N PRO A 175 -21.73 -30.52 -10.32
CA PRO A 175 -21.47 -29.15 -9.95
C PRO A 175 -21.91 -28.18 -11.04
N LEU A 176 -22.42 -27.00 -10.65
CA LEU A 176 -22.79 -25.95 -11.57
C LEU A 176 -21.55 -25.36 -12.24
N THR A 177 -20.43 -25.28 -11.49
CA THR A 177 -19.17 -24.73 -11.97
C THR A 177 -18.02 -25.69 -11.73
N TRP A 178 -17.23 -25.92 -12.76
CA TRP A 178 -15.98 -26.67 -12.64
C TRP A 178 -14.95 -26.25 -13.68
N ILE A 179 -13.71 -26.59 -13.38
CA ILE A 179 -12.57 -26.49 -14.27
C ILE A 179 -12.25 -27.89 -14.76
N SER A 180 -12.17 -28.11 -16.05
CA SER A 180 -11.70 -29.36 -16.63
C SER A 180 -10.35 -29.15 -17.30
N ALA A 181 -9.46 -30.13 -17.22
CA ALA A 181 -8.19 -30.14 -17.95
C ALA A 181 -7.76 -31.55 -18.30
N ASP A 182 -7.15 -31.73 -19.46
CA ASP A 182 -6.56 -33.03 -19.86
C ASP A 182 -5.45 -33.43 -18.89
N ARG A 183 -4.75 -32.45 -18.37
CA ARG A 183 -3.67 -32.67 -17.41
C ARG A 183 -3.54 -31.50 -16.46
N ILE A 184 -3.50 -31.80 -15.17
CA ILE A 184 -3.16 -30.85 -14.09
C ILE A 184 -1.86 -31.35 -13.48
N ARG A 185 -0.85 -30.48 -13.39
CA ARG A 185 0.37 -30.72 -12.62
C ARG A 185 0.44 -29.78 -11.46
N VAL A 186 0.71 -30.32 -10.30
CA VAL A 186 0.91 -29.56 -9.06
C VAL A 186 2.36 -29.71 -8.64
N TYR A 187 3.09 -28.63 -8.68
CA TYR A 187 4.42 -28.53 -8.12
C TYR A 187 4.27 -27.98 -6.71
N PRO A 188 4.56 -28.77 -5.67
CA PRO A 188 4.40 -28.34 -4.29
C PRO A 188 5.13 -27.02 -4.04
N GLU A 189 4.45 -26.10 -3.36
CA GLU A 189 4.98 -24.76 -2.97
C GLU A 189 5.40 -23.85 -4.15
N ASP A 190 5.20 -24.25 -5.40
CA ASP A 190 5.63 -23.49 -6.57
C ASP A 190 4.43 -23.10 -7.46
N ARG A 191 3.82 -24.03 -8.18
CA ARG A 191 2.85 -23.71 -9.24
C ARG A 191 1.90 -24.86 -9.58
N PHE A 192 0.79 -24.47 -10.20
CA PHE A 192 -0.07 -25.36 -10.98
C PHE A 192 0.19 -25.17 -12.47
N SER A 193 0.11 -26.24 -13.25
CA SER A 193 0.02 -26.14 -14.69
C SER A 193 -1.15 -26.97 -15.22
N PHE A 194 -1.90 -26.37 -16.14
CA PHE A 194 -3.05 -26.98 -16.78
C PHE A 194 -2.79 -27.07 -18.29
N LYS A 195 -3.12 -28.22 -18.86
CA LYS A 195 -3.14 -28.40 -20.31
C LYS A 195 -4.58 -28.59 -20.77
N ASN A 196 -4.99 -27.82 -21.79
CA ASN A 196 -6.36 -27.80 -22.32
C ASN A 196 -7.39 -27.52 -21.21
N LEU A 197 -7.18 -26.44 -20.49
CA LEU A 197 -8.08 -25.99 -19.42
C LEU A 197 -9.36 -25.42 -20.03
N THR A 198 -10.50 -25.93 -19.58
CA THR A 198 -11.82 -25.41 -19.94
C THR A 198 -12.62 -25.09 -18.69
N LEU A 199 -13.20 -23.91 -18.63
CA LEU A 199 -14.11 -23.49 -17.57
C LEU A 199 -15.55 -23.79 -18.01
N TYR A 200 -16.32 -24.40 -17.11
CA TYR A 200 -17.72 -24.77 -17.35
C TYR A 200 -18.66 -24.03 -16.38
N TYR A 201 -19.81 -23.67 -16.91
CA TYR A 201 -20.95 -23.16 -16.16
C TYR A 201 -22.23 -23.88 -16.67
N GLY A 202 -22.94 -24.57 -15.79
CA GLY A 202 -24.16 -25.31 -16.13
C GLY A 202 -23.98 -26.32 -17.29
N GLY A 203 -22.80 -26.95 -17.41
CA GLY A 203 -22.48 -27.86 -18.51
C GLY A 203 -22.03 -27.18 -19.80
N VAL A 204 -22.08 -25.86 -19.88
CA VAL A 204 -21.65 -25.09 -21.07
C VAL A 204 -20.17 -24.68 -20.89
N PRO A 205 -19.28 -24.99 -21.87
CA PRO A 205 -17.91 -24.47 -21.84
C PRO A 205 -17.92 -22.96 -22.05
N PHE A 206 -17.37 -22.22 -21.10
CA PHE A 206 -17.40 -20.77 -21.07
C PHE A 206 -16.09 -20.15 -21.56
N PHE A 207 -14.97 -20.75 -21.20
CA PHE A 207 -13.65 -20.24 -21.52
C PHE A 207 -12.64 -21.39 -21.69
N TYR A 208 -11.68 -21.23 -22.61
CA TYR A 208 -10.67 -22.24 -22.94
C TYR A 208 -9.28 -21.65 -22.99
N PHE A 209 -8.32 -22.33 -22.33
CA PHE A 209 -6.89 -22.07 -22.42
C PHE A 209 -6.14 -23.32 -22.86
N PRO A 210 -5.35 -23.28 -23.93
CA PRO A 210 -4.58 -24.45 -24.36
C PRO A 210 -3.48 -24.84 -23.35
N TYR A 211 -2.93 -23.86 -22.67
CA TYR A 211 -1.97 -24.06 -21.58
C TYR A 211 -2.01 -22.88 -20.61
N LEU A 212 -2.16 -23.16 -19.34
CA LEU A 212 -2.08 -22.20 -18.26
C LEU A 212 -1.12 -22.73 -17.19
N SER A 213 -0.09 -21.94 -16.84
CA SER A 213 0.73 -22.19 -15.67
C SER A 213 0.53 -21.03 -14.72
N HIS A 214 0.12 -21.35 -13.50
CA HIS A 214 -0.13 -20.36 -12.46
C HIS A 214 0.59 -20.77 -11.19
N SER A 215 1.38 -19.88 -10.64
CA SER A 215 2.00 -20.10 -9.34
C SER A 215 0.95 -20.03 -8.22
N LEU A 216 1.28 -20.60 -7.07
CA LEU A 216 0.55 -20.38 -5.82
C LEU A 216 0.61 -18.91 -5.41
N ASN A 217 1.62 -18.15 -5.87
CA ASN A 217 1.61 -16.70 -5.86
C ASN A 217 0.79 -16.21 -7.07
N PRO A 218 -0.33 -15.48 -6.87
CA PRO A 218 -1.23 -15.03 -7.95
C PRO A 218 -0.57 -14.10 -8.96
N GLU A 219 0.61 -13.58 -8.67
CA GLU A 219 1.36 -12.65 -9.50
C GLU A 219 2.42 -13.35 -10.37
N VAL A 220 2.58 -14.67 -10.25
CA VAL A 220 3.56 -15.47 -11.01
C VAL A 220 2.84 -16.28 -12.08
N GLY A 221 3.40 -16.26 -13.31
CA GLY A 221 2.83 -16.89 -14.50
C GLY A 221 2.23 -15.88 -15.47
N TYR A 222 1.52 -16.39 -16.45
CA TYR A 222 0.91 -15.55 -17.48
C TYR A 222 -0.46 -15.03 -17.03
N LEU A 223 -0.60 -13.72 -17.03
CA LEU A 223 -1.81 -13.01 -16.67
C LEU A 223 -2.26 -12.10 -17.83
N PRO A 224 -3.22 -12.52 -18.65
CA PRO A 224 -3.83 -11.68 -19.67
C PRO A 224 -4.91 -10.79 -19.04
N ILE A 225 -4.87 -9.48 -19.33
CA ILE A 225 -5.85 -8.51 -18.88
C ILE A 225 -6.54 -7.89 -20.09
N PRO A 226 -7.67 -8.45 -20.55
CA PRO A 226 -8.44 -7.88 -21.63
C PRO A 226 -9.30 -6.72 -21.14
N GLY A 227 -9.55 -5.78 -22.03
CA GLY A 227 -10.42 -4.65 -21.70
C GLY A 227 -10.61 -3.70 -22.88
N MET A 228 -11.32 -2.62 -22.62
CA MET A 228 -11.56 -1.55 -23.57
C MET A 228 -11.51 -0.19 -22.85
N ARG A 229 -10.79 0.74 -23.44
CA ARG A 229 -10.81 2.16 -23.02
C ARG A 229 -10.93 3.06 -24.22
N SER A 230 -11.68 4.14 -24.11
CA SER A 230 -11.89 5.07 -25.22
C SER A 230 -10.59 5.63 -25.80
N ILE A 231 -9.56 5.82 -24.95
CA ILE A 231 -8.24 6.32 -25.36
C ILE A 231 -7.29 5.25 -25.86
N TRP A 232 -7.50 3.98 -25.51
CA TRP A 232 -6.66 2.85 -25.93
C TRP A 232 -7.31 2.01 -27.03
N GLY A 233 -8.64 2.08 -27.18
CA GLY A 233 -9.43 1.10 -27.89
C GLY A 233 -9.53 -0.21 -27.11
N PRO A 234 -10.01 -1.30 -27.71
CA PRO A 234 -9.82 -2.65 -27.21
C PRO A 234 -8.34 -2.92 -26.97
N TYR A 235 -8.02 -3.56 -25.84
CA TYR A 235 -6.65 -3.87 -25.46
C TYR A 235 -6.53 -5.26 -24.83
N LEU A 236 -5.33 -5.80 -24.92
CA LEU A 236 -4.88 -6.96 -24.18
C LEU A 236 -3.52 -6.62 -23.56
N LEU A 237 -3.50 -6.48 -22.24
CA LEU A 237 -2.25 -6.37 -21.51
C LEU A 237 -1.81 -7.78 -21.15
N ASN A 238 -0.55 -8.10 -21.45
CA ASN A 238 0.01 -9.41 -21.18
C ASN A 238 1.14 -9.24 -20.17
N GLU A 239 0.93 -9.79 -19.00
CA GLU A 239 1.90 -9.83 -17.93
C GLU A 239 2.40 -11.25 -17.74
N TYR A 240 3.71 -11.42 -17.57
CA TYR A 240 4.31 -12.68 -17.20
C TYR A 240 5.19 -12.50 -15.97
N GLY A 241 4.67 -12.93 -14.83
CA GLY A 241 5.37 -12.86 -13.55
C GLY A 241 6.30 -14.07 -13.35
N PHE A 242 7.50 -13.83 -12.80
CA PHE A 242 8.46 -14.86 -12.45
C PHE A 242 9.27 -14.46 -11.22
N LEU A 243 9.64 -15.45 -10.42
CA LEU A 243 10.42 -15.24 -9.21
C LEU A 243 11.91 -15.29 -9.50
N MET A 244 12.68 -14.38 -8.89
CA MET A 244 14.13 -14.28 -9.00
C MET A 244 14.79 -14.30 -7.63
N GLY A 245 16.01 -14.81 -7.58
CA GLY A 245 16.78 -14.95 -6.34
C GLY A 245 16.35 -16.18 -5.54
N LYS A 246 17.26 -16.69 -4.73
CA LYS A 246 16.97 -17.75 -3.76
C LYS A 246 17.57 -17.31 -2.44
N LYS A 247 16.71 -16.91 -1.53
CA LYS A 247 17.09 -16.72 -0.14
C LYS A 247 16.69 -17.96 0.64
N TRP A 248 17.63 -18.50 1.40
CA TRP A 248 17.31 -19.57 2.33
C TRP A 248 16.66 -18.90 3.54
N SER A 249 15.40 -19.21 3.80
CA SER A 249 14.77 -18.80 5.06
C SER A 249 15.42 -19.55 6.21
N ASP A 250 15.30 -18.99 7.43
CA ASP A 250 15.79 -19.65 8.65
C ASP A 250 15.21 -21.06 8.86
N ASN A 251 14.14 -21.38 8.14
CA ASN A 251 13.47 -22.69 8.15
C ASN A 251 13.98 -23.63 7.03
N GLY A 252 15.05 -23.26 6.31
CA GLY A 252 15.64 -24.08 5.25
C GLY A 252 14.84 -24.12 3.94
N MET A 253 13.77 -23.33 3.80
CA MET A 253 12.99 -23.26 2.56
C MET A 253 13.51 -22.15 1.64
N PRO A 254 13.65 -22.41 0.33
CA PRO A 254 14.02 -21.37 -0.63
C PRO A 254 12.85 -20.38 -0.78
N SER A 255 13.08 -19.12 -0.45
CA SER A 255 12.19 -18.01 -0.75
C SER A 255 12.77 -17.17 -1.89
N ALA A 256 11.92 -16.64 -2.76
CA ALA A 256 12.36 -15.69 -3.77
C ALA A 256 12.50 -14.30 -3.13
N ASP A 257 13.56 -13.57 -3.52
CA ASP A 257 13.77 -12.20 -3.06
C ASP A 257 13.01 -11.19 -3.91
N TYR A 258 12.88 -11.46 -5.21
CA TYR A 258 12.31 -10.54 -6.19
C TYR A 258 11.25 -11.19 -7.06
N LEU A 259 10.23 -10.41 -7.38
CA LEU A 259 9.27 -10.72 -8.43
C LEU A 259 9.61 -9.89 -9.67
N GLY A 260 9.86 -10.55 -10.79
CA GLY A 260 9.96 -9.94 -12.11
C GLY A 260 8.64 -10.06 -12.84
N THR A 261 8.22 -9.00 -13.57
CA THR A 261 7.04 -9.04 -14.44
C THR A 261 7.41 -8.48 -15.80
N LEU A 262 7.27 -9.31 -16.83
CA LEU A 262 7.42 -8.89 -18.23
C LEU A 262 6.08 -8.42 -18.76
N HIS A 263 6.09 -7.31 -19.48
CA HIS A 263 4.93 -6.74 -20.15
C HIS A 263 5.07 -6.85 -21.67
N ALA A 264 4.02 -7.27 -22.34
CA ALA A 264 3.91 -7.31 -23.80
C ALA A 264 2.48 -6.93 -24.21
N ASP A 265 2.19 -5.64 -24.12
CA ASP A 265 0.85 -5.09 -24.21
C ASP A 265 0.50 -4.67 -25.61
N TYR A 266 -0.75 -4.86 -25.98
CA TYR A 266 -1.28 -4.35 -27.23
C TYR A 266 -2.57 -3.53 -26.99
N ARG A 267 -2.56 -2.32 -27.53
CA ARG A 267 -3.69 -1.38 -27.51
C ARG A 267 -4.01 -0.99 -28.94
N THR A 268 -5.24 -1.22 -29.39
CA THR A 268 -5.58 -1.03 -30.80
C THR A 268 -5.37 0.41 -31.28
N ARG A 269 -5.58 1.42 -30.42
CA ARG A 269 -5.38 2.83 -30.75
C ARG A 269 -3.99 3.36 -30.46
N ARG A 270 -3.22 2.70 -29.57
CA ARG A 270 -1.88 3.14 -29.14
C ARG A 270 -0.74 2.31 -29.70
N GLY A 271 -1.00 1.05 -30.04
CA GLY A 271 0.02 0.15 -30.58
C GLY A 271 0.56 -0.82 -29.56
N PHE A 272 1.75 -1.34 -29.84
CA PHE A 272 2.45 -2.31 -29.01
C PHE A 272 3.36 -1.62 -28.00
N ALA A 273 3.41 -2.20 -26.81
CA ALA A 273 4.30 -1.78 -25.75
C ALA A 273 4.95 -2.98 -25.06
N TYR A 274 6.15 -2.79 -24.53
CA TYR A 274 6.86 -3.80 -23.75
C TYR A 274 7.49 -3.17 -22.52
N GLY A 275 7.68 -4.00 -21.50
CA GLY A 275 8.23 -3.53 -20.24
C GLY A 275 8.73 -4.64 -19.35
N LEU A 276 9.38 -4.24 -18.28
CA LEU A 276 9.89 -5.09 -17.22
C LEU A 276 9.75 -4.37 -15.88
N ASP A 277 9.08 -5.02 -14.94
CA ASP A 277 9.06 -4.60 -13.56
C ASP A 277 9.83 -5.62 -12.70
N ILE A 278 10.59 -5.13 -11.73
CA ILE A 278 11.30 -5.95 -10.74
C ILE A 278 11.05 -5.31 -9.38
N ARG A 279 10.46 -6.06 -8.45
CA ARG A 279 10.16 -5.58 -7.12
C ARG A 279 10.55 -6.60 -6.05
N ASP A 280 10.81 -6.12 -4.86
CA ASP A 280 11.02 -6.98 -3.69
C ASP A 280 9.66 -7.50 -3.20
N VAL A 281 9.56 -8.82 -3.05
CA VAL A 281 8.32 -9.49 -2.63
C VAL A 281 7.91 -9.10 -1.20
N LEU A 282 8.87 -8.77 -0.34
CA LEU A 282 8.62 -8.47 1.07
C LEU A 282 8.30 -6.98 1.31
N LEU A 283 8.89 -6.06 0.54
CA LEU A 283 8.77 -4.62 0.77
C LEU A 283 7.43 -4.03 0.35
N GLU A 284 6.69 -4.65 -0.55
CA GLU A 284 5.42 -4.09 -1.04
C GLU A 284 4.34 -3.99 0.04
N LYS A 285 4.36 -4.86 1.04
CA LYS A 285 3.42 -4.80 2.17
C LYS A 285 3.69 -3.65 3.13
N ASP A 286 4.96 -3.33 3.33
CA ASP A 286 5.39 -2.42 4.39
C ASP A 286 5.75 -1.03 3.87
N CYS A 287 6.02 -0.90 2.56
CA CYS A 287 6.45 0.33 1.90
C CYS A 287 5.72 0.51 0.56
N PRO A 288 4.47 0.97 0.54
CA PRO A 288 3.68 1.13 -0.69
C PRO A 288 4.30 2.08 -1.71
N ASP A 289 5.21 2.96 -1.28
CA ASP A 289 5.95 3.88 -2.16
C ASP A 289 7.22 3.25 -2.77
N MET A 290 7.56 2.00 -2.40
CA MET A 290 8.72 1.28 -2.89
C MET A 290 8.29 0.19 -3.87
N THR A 291 8.20 0.55 -5.15
CA THR A 291 7.70 -0.34 -6.21
C THR A 291 8.79 -1.13 -6.92
N GLY A 292 10.07 -0.87 -6.63
CA GLY A 292 11.21 -1.51 -7.28
C GLY A 292 11.64 -0.82 -8.57
N LEU A 293 12.11 -1.61 -9.54
CA LEU A 293 12.51 -1.15 -10.87
C LEU A 293 11.36 -1.34 -11.84
N SER A 294 11.06 -0.33 -12.65
CA SER A 294 10.06 -0.39 -13.72
C SER A 294 10.61 0.26 -14.97
N PHE A 295 10.55 -0.44 -16.07
CA PHE A 295 10.84 0.10 -17.40
C PHE A 295 9.71 -0.26 -18.35
N TYR A 296 9.22 0.72 -19.08
CA TYR A 296 8.15 0.54 -20.05
C TYR A 296 8.39 1.41 -21.29
N LYS A 297 8.26 0.83 -22.48
CA LYS A 297 8.40 1.53 -23.75
C LYS A 297 7.29 1.17 -24.72
N THR A 298 6.80 2.16 -25.45
CA THR A 298 5.77 2.02 -26.48
C THR A 298 6.07 2.87 -27.68
N HIS A 299 5.73 2.40 -28.86
CA HIS A 299 5.59 3.22 -30.05
C HIS A 299 4.12 3.62 -30.18
N ASP A 300 3.78 4.81 -29.68
CA ASP A 300 2.41 5.30 -29.55
C ASP A 300 1.86 5.87 -30.86
N LYS A 301 1.03 5.08 -31.56
CA LYS A 301 0.36 5.52 -32.80
C LYS A 301 -0.73 6.57 -32.56
N GLY A 302 -1.12 6.75 -31.31
CA GLY A 302 -2.23 7.58 -30.89
C GLY A 302 -1.84 8.77 -30.03
N VAL A 303 -0.65 9.34 -30.20
CA VAL A 303 -0.13 10.47 -29.42
C VAL A 303 -1.15 11.61 -29.32
N LYS A 304 -1.90 11.86 -30.41
CA LYS A 304 -2.90 12.92 -30.50
C LYS A 304 -4.29 12.59 -29.96
N ILE A 305 -4.53 11.34 -29.47
CA ILE A 305 -5.89 10.88 -29.14
C ILE A 305 -6.48 11.55 -27.92
N ASN A 306 -5.70 12.11 -27.01
CA ASN A 306 -6.24 12.68 -25.77
C ASN A 306 -6.16 14.17 -25.74
N ALA A 307 -7.15 14.82 -26.28
CA ALA A 307 -6.83 16.18 -26.28
C ALA A 307 -7.96 17.14 -25.95
N GLY A 308 -7.73 17.87 -25.05
CA GLY A 308 -8.01 19.26 -24.88
C GLY A 308 -6.78 20.15 -25.15
N ASP A 309 -5.60 19.53 -25.26
CA ASP A 309 -4.28 20.18 -25.32
C ASP A 309 -3.58 19.84 -26.64
N ASP A 310 -4.31 19.85 -27.76
CA ASP A 310 -3.86 19.37 -29.06
C ASP A 310 -2.60 20.10 -29.55
N GLU A 311 -2.42 21.37 -29.21
CA GLU A 311 -1.31 22.19 -29.64
C GLU A 311 0.04 21.72 -29.10
N TYR A 312 0.06 21.22 -27.86
CA TYR A 312 1.30 20.71 -27.24
C TYR A 312 1.64 19.26 -27.63
N ARG A 313 0.64 18.45 -28.00
CA ARG A 313 0.82 17.05 -28.37
C ARG A 313 1.35 16.85 -29.80
N GLU A 314 1.28 17.85 -30.64
CA GLU A 314 1.81 17.78 -32.02
C GLU A 314 3.32 17.57 -32.09
N HIS A 315 4.03 17.97 -31.04
CA HIS A 315 5.49 17.88 -30.94
C HIS A 315 6.00 16.66 -30.17
N LEU A 316 5.10 15.80 -29.68
CA LEU A 316 5.51 14.61 -28.93
C LEU A 316 6.07 13.54 -29.86
N ASP A 317 7.19 12.93 -29.39
CA ASP A 317 7.76 11.76 -30.03
C ASP A 317 6.80 10.56 -29.85
N PRO A 318 6.47 9.79 -30.89
CA PRO A 318 5.73 8.56 -30.75
C PRO A 318 6.46 7.48 -29.94
N ASP A 319 7.78 7.52 -29.83
CA ASP A 319 8.59 6.60 -29.02
C ASP A 319 8.61 7.04 -27.56
N ARG A 320 7.59 6.63 -26.82
CA ARG A 320 7.35 7.01 -25.44
C ARG A 320 7.86 5.96 -24.47
N TRP A 321 8.39 6.42 -23.34
CA TRP A 321 8.95 5.52 -22.34
C TRP A 321 8.84 6.07 -20.91
N ARG A 322 8.88 5.15 -19.96
CA ARG A 322 8.98 5.41 -18.53
C ARG A 322 10.07 4.54 -17.92
N PHE A 323 10.89 5.14 -17.08
CA PHE A 323 11.80 4.42 -16.18
C PHE A 323 11.52 4.88 -14.76
N ALA A 324 11.33 3.93 -13.85
CA ALA A 324 11.20 4.22 -12.44
C ALA A 324 12.09 3.26 -11.63
N LEU A 325 12.76 3.81 -10.62
CA LEU A 325 13.49 3.06 -9.63
C LEU A 325 13.08 3.58 -8.25
N GLN A 326 12.29 2.80 -7.55
CA GLN A 326 11.78 3.13 -6.21
C GLN A 326 12.16 2.00 -5.28
N GLN A 327 13.36 2.10 -4.72
CA GLN A 327 13.95 1.05 -3.92
C GLN A 327 14.66 1.60 -2.69
N MET A 328 14.57 0.85 -1.60
CA MET A 328 15.32 1.11 -0.37
C MET A 328 16.20 -0.09 -0.07
N TRP A 329 17.48 0.18 0.13
CA TRP A 329 18.44 -0.80 0.63
C TRP A 329 18.84 -0.41 2.03
N SER A 330 18.82 -1.35 2.93
CA SER A 330 19.27 -1.15 4.31
C SER A 330 20.41 -2.11 4.64
N HIS A 331 21.39 -1.58 5.34
CA HIS A 331 22.52 -2.38 5.85
C HIS A 331 22.75 -2.05 7.31
N ARG A 332 22.42 -2.99 8.18
CA ARG A 332 22.63 -2.87 9.61
C ARG A 332 24.05 -3.30 9.97
N VAL A 333 24.88 -2.34 10.37
CA VAL A 333 26.29 -2.61 10.79
C VAL A 333 26.32 -3.25 12.18
N ASN A 334 25.44 -2.81 13.07
CA ASN A 334 25.25 -3.35 14.41
C ASN A 334 23.82 -3.07 14.88
N LEU A 335 23.44 -3.47 16.11
CA LEU A 335 22.10 -3.28 16.66
C LEU A 335 21.64 -1.80 16.74
N ARG A 336 22.57 -0.84 16.65
CA ARG A 336 22.31 0.59 16.84
C ARG A 336 22.55 1.44 15.60
N THR A 337 23.26 0.92 14.59
CA THR A 337 23.65 1.70 13.41
C THR A 337 23.07 1.09 12.16
N ASP A 338 22.25 1.83 11.46
CA ASP A 338 21.59 1.45 10.22
C ASP A 338 21.97 2.42 9.10
N TRP A 339 22.44 1.87 7.99
CA TRP A 339 22.65 2.61 6.74
C TRP A 339 21.50 2.33 5.80
N ARG A 340 20.95 3.39 5.23
CA ARG A 340 19.87 3.30 4.25
C ARG A 340 20.22 4.10 3.02
N LEU A 341 20.05 3.46 1.87
CA LEU A 341 20.07 4.10 0.57
C LEU A 341 18.66 4.02 -0.01
N LYS A 342 17.99 5.17 -0.14
CA LYS A 342 16.67 5.27 -0.76
C LYS A 342 16.81 5.95 -2.13
N ALA A 343 16.44 5.26 -3.18
CA ALA A 343 16.32 5.83 -4.52
C ALA A 343 14.85 5.95 -4.91
N ASN A 344 14.45 7.13 -5.34
CA ASN A 344 13.16 7.41 -5.95
C ASN A 344 13.42 8.17 -7.24
N ILE A 345 13.49 7.43 -8.35
CA ILE A 345 13.82 7.96 -9.68
C ILE A 345 12.65 7.68 -10.60
N ASN A 346 12.14 8.71 -11.25
CA ASN A 346 11.01 8.64 -12.16
C ASN A 346 11.32 9.46 -13.40
N MET A 347 11.85 8.81 -14.42
CA MET A 347 12.19 9.44 -15.68
C MET A 347 11.10 9.13 -16.71
N LEU A 348 10.63 10.15 -17.39
CA LEU A 348 9.52 10.09 -18.34
C LEU A 348 9.97 10.69 -19.67
N SER A 349 9.46 10.15 -20.77
CA SER A 349 9.69 10.72 -22.11
C SER A 349 9.01 12.08 -22.29
N ASP A 350 7.85 12.25 -21.67
CA ASP A 350 6.99 13.43 -21.80
C ASP A 350 6.03 13.56 -20.62
N GLU A 351 5.39 14.71 -20.49
CA GLU A 351 4.45 15.03 -19.40
C GLU A 351 3.16 14.23 -19.42
N TYR A 352 2.77 13.68 -20.58
CA TYR A 352 1.53 12.93 -20.76
C TYR A 352 1.71 11.41 -20.56
N MET A 353 2.95 10.93 -20.42
CA MET A 353 3.23 9.49 -20.31
C MET A 353 2.47 8.84 -19.14
N LEU A 354 2.45 9.47 -17.97
CA LEU A 354 1.71 8.96 -16.82
C LEU A 354 0.19 9.05 -17.04
N ARG A 355 -0.30 10.19 -17.55
CA ARG A 355 -1.74 10.40 -17.78
C ARG A 355 -2.32 9.38 -18.77
N ASP A 356 -1.57 9.06 -19.82
CA ASP A 356 -2.03 8.20 -20.91
C ASP A 356 -1.90 6.71 -20.60
N PHE A 357 -0.84 6.27 -19.90
CA PHE A 357 -0.56 4.85 -19.68
C PHE A 357 -0.66 4.42 -18.20
N TYR A 358 -0.45 5.34 -17.25
CA TYR A 358 -0.46 5.08 -15.81
C TYR A 358 -1.37 6.06 -15.05
N PRO A 359 -2.67 6.13 -15.39
CA PRO A 359 -3.56 7.15 -14.84
C PRO A 359 -3.73 7.07 -13.32
N GLU A 360 -3.57 5.89 -12.71
CA GLU A 360 -3.62 5.75 -11.26
C GLU A 360 -2.41 6.39 -10.57
N ILE A 361 -1.21 6.23 -11.16
CA ILE A 361 0.00 6.90 -10.69
C ILE A 361 -0.15 8.42 -10.89
N TYR A 362 -0.64 8.84 -12.06
CA TYR A 362 -0.90 10.25 -12.36
C TYR A 362 -1.87 10.91 -11.37
N GLN A 363 -2.95 10.21 -10.99
CA GLN A 363 -3.91 10.72 -10.01
C GLN A 363 -3.33 10.86 -8.60
N ARG A 364 -2.37 10.02 -8.23
CA ARG A 364 -1.68 10.11 -6.92
C ARG A 364 -0.58 11.16 -6.93
N ASN A 365 0.19 11.21 -8.00
CA ASN A 365 1.32 12.10 -8.16
C ASN A 365 1.55 12.40 -9.65
N SER A 366 1.10 13.57 -10.08
CA SER A 366 1.24 14.02 -11.47
C SER A 366 2.67 14.44 -11.84
N SER A 367 3.48 14.83 -10.84
CA SER A 367 4.84 15.33 -10.98
C SER A 367 5.79 14.55 -10.06
N PRO A 368 6.14 13.31 -10.39
CA PRO A 368 6.94 12.46 -9.52
C PRO A 368 8.36 13.02 -9.35
N ASP A 369 8.81 13.02 -8.10
CA ASP A 369 10.11 13.51 -7.69
C ASP A 369 11.24 12.53 -8.04
N ASN A 370 12.48 13.07 -8.13
CA ASN A 370 13.68 12.30 -8.43
C ASN A 370 14.72 12.55 -7.36
N THR A 371 14.83 11.63 -6.42
CA THR A 371 15.70 11.76 -5.25
C THR A 371 16.52 10.50 -5.00
N VAL A 372 17.75 10.72 -4.54
CA VAL A 372 18.59 9.68 -3.95
C VAL A 372 19.01 10.17 -2.56
N LEU A 373 18.66 9.41 -1.54
CA LEU A 373 18.96 9.70 -0.14
C LEU A 373 19.84 8.58 0.42
N LEU A 374 21.05 8.93 0.83
CA LEU A 374 21.90 8.08 1.66
C LEU A 374 21.80 8.57 3.10
N SER A 375 21.40 7.73 4.03
CA SER A 375 21.34 8.07 5.44
C SER A 375 22.06 7.03 6.31
N ARG A 376 22.60 7.52 7.42
CA ARG A 376 23.16 6.71 8.50
C ARG A 376 22.54 7.17 9.81
N THR A 377 21.76 6.33 10.41
CA THR A 377 21.06 6.61 11.67
C THR A 377 21.63 5.76 12.79
N ASP A 378 21.91 6.37 13.92
CA ASP A 378 22.19 5.65 15.17
C ASP A 378 21.23 6.13 16.28
N ASP A 379 21.39 5.69 17.52
CA ASP A 379 20.48 6.00 18.63
C ASP A 379 20.28 7.50 18.85
N THR A 380 21.24 8.34 18.47
CA THR A 380 21.27 9.78 18.79
C THR A 380 21.61 10.68 17.61
N ASN A 381 22.11 10.13 16.51
CA ASN A 381 22.59 10.91 15.39
C ASN A 381 22.03 10.38 14.07
N ASP A 382 21.71 11.30 13.19
CA ASP A 382 21.35 11.02 11.80
C ASP A 382 22.22 11.85 10.85
N PHE A 383 22.88 11.17 9.94
CA PHE A 383 23.63 11.78 8.85
C PHE A 383 22.93 11.47 7.56
N SER A 384 22.66 12.46 6.74
CA SER A 384 22.05 12.22 5.44
C SER A 384 22.70 13.04 4.33
N LEU A 385 22.72 12.43 3.14
CA LEU A 385 23.08 13.08 1.87
C LEU A 385 21.91 12.90 0.91
N LEU A 386 21.23 13.99 0.65
CA LEU A 386 20.12 14.06 -0.30
C LEU A 386 20.60 14.64 -1.62
N GLN A 387 20.35 13.92 -2.71
CA GLN A 387 20.47 14.44 -4.05
C GLN A 387 19.08 14.43 -4.70
N ARG A 388 18.56 15.61 -5.06
CA ARG A 388 17.38 15.80 -5.90
C ARG A 388 17.82 16.33 -7.25
N PHE A 389 17.34 15.74 -8.34
CA PHE A 389 17.67 16.13 -9.70
C PHE A 389 16.39 16.20 -10.56
N VAL A 390 16.48 16.92 -11.68
CA VAL A 390 15.33 17.24 -12.54
C VAL A 390 15.55 16.65 -13.94
N PRO A 391 15.36 15.32 -14.13
CA PRO A 391 15.47 14.71 -15.46
C PRO A 391 14.26 15.04 -16.33
N ASN A 392 13.11 15.32 -15.74
CA ASN A 392 11.85 15.64 -16.42
C ASN A 392 11.74 17.16 -16.56
N ASN A 393 12.18 17.70 -17.68
CA ASN A 393 12.29 19.14 -17.93
C ASN A 393 10.95 19.84 -18.24
N PHE A 394 9.84 19.17 -18.04
CA PHE A 394 8.48 19.66 -18.24
C PHE A 394 7.71 19.89 -16.93
N TYR A 395 8.34 19.67 -15.76
CA TYR A 395 7.78 19.98 -14.44
C TYR A 395 8.56 21.09 -13.75
N ILE A 396 7.88 21.90 -12.93
CA ILE A 396 8.54 22.78 -11.96
C ILE A 396 9.14 21.88 -10.86
N ALA A 397 10.43 22.04 -10.62
CA ALA A 397 11.12 21.28 -9.58
C ALA A 397 12.34 22.02 -9.06
N ASP A 398 12.78 21.70 -7.86
CA ASP A 398 14.06 22.16 -7.32
C ASP A 398 15.13 21.08 -7.46
N GLN A 399 16.30 21.48 -7.91
CA GLN A 399 17.51 20.67 -7.82
C GLN A 399 18.18 20.96 -6.48
N ARG A 400 18.48 19.89 -5.73
CA ARG A 400 19.03 20.02 -4.39
C ARG A 400 20.13 18.99 -4.15
N THR A 401 21.27 19.45 -3.65
CA THR A 401 22.29 18.61 -3.05
C THR A 401 22.43 19.06 -1.62
N GLU A 402 22.03 18.24 -0.67
CA GLU A 402 22.04 18.60 0.76
C GLU A 402 22.74 17.53 1.59
N PHE A 403 23.74 17.94 2.33
CA PHE A 403 24.31 17.15 3.41
C PHE A 403 23.72 17.65 4.72
N SER A 404 23.14 16.78 5.53
CA SER A 404 22.62 17.12 6.84
C SER A 404 23.12 16.20 7.94
N TYR A 405 23.29 16.81 9.10
CA TYR A 405 23.56 16.15 10.36
C TYR A 405 22.51 16.57 11.36
N GLU A 406 21.80 15.61 11.90
CA GLU A 406 20.81 15.82 12.95
C GLU A 406 21.21 15.05 14.20
N ARG A 407 21.22 15.74 15.32
CA ARG A 407 21.26 15.10 16.62
C ARG A 407 19.84 15.01 17.16
N ILE A 408 19.36 13.78 17.29
CA ILE A 408 18.04 13.49 17.83
C ILE A 408 18.00 13.92 19.29
N LYS A 409 16.85 14.43 19.72
CA LYS A 409 16.65 14.90 21.09
C LYS A 409 17.07 13.84 22.10
N SER A 410 18.16 14.12 22.80
CA SER A 410 18.82 13.18 23.72
C SER A 410 19.32 13.91 24.97
N PRO A 411 19.39 13.21 26.12
CA PRO A 411 19.88 13.83 27.35
C PRO A 411 21.36 14.21 27.23
N VAL A 412 21.71 15.38 27.78
CA VAL A 412 23.09 15.81 27.93
C VAL A 412 23.68 15.07 29.12
N PHE A 413 24.61 14.15 28.88
CA PHE A 413 25.15 13.22 29.87
C PHE A 413 24.03 12.47 30.61
N ARG A 414 23.97 12.56 31.94
CA ARG A 414 22.92 11.97 32.79
C ARG A 414 21.99 13.05 33.40
N SER A 415 21.94 14.23 32.79
CA SER A 415 21.10 15.33 33.25
C SER A 415 19.68 15.26 32.68
N PRO A 416 18.71 15.96 33.29
CA PRO A 416 17.37 16.11 32.72
C PRO A 416 17.32 17.06 31.52
N VAL A 417 18.45 17.67 31.15
CA VAL A 417 18.58 18.59 30.04
C VAL A 417 18.66 17.78 28.73
N MET A 418 17.73 18.05 27.81
CA MET A 418 17.70 17.47 26.51
C MET A 418 18.30 18.43 25.49
N TYR A 419 19.07 17.90 24.57
CA TYR A 419 19.69 18.66 23.49
C TYR A 419 19.34 18.03 22.15
N GLU A 420 19.02 18.88 21.18
CA GLU A 420 18.84 18.53 19.77
C GLU A 420 19.52 19.56 18.88
N SER A 421 19.98 19.15 17.71
CA SER A 421 20.55 20.06 16.72
C SER A 421 20.34 19.57 15.31
N ARG A 422 20.26 20.51 14.38
CA ARG A 422 20.23 20.24 12.94
C ARG A 422 21.23 21.15 12.28
N THR A 423 22.13 20.57 11.49
CA THR A 423 23.10 21.31 10.69
C THR A 423 23.06 20.79 9.26
N SER A 424 22.89 21.66 8.30
CA SER A 424 22.86 21.26 6.88
C SER A 424 23.67 22.24 6.01
N PHE A 425 24.21 21.68 4.95
CA PHE A 425 24.78 22.43 3.83
C PHE A 425 24.05 21.99 2.56
N ALA A 426 23.41 22.92 1.88
CA ALA A 426 22.59 22.66 0.72
C ALA A 426 23.00 23.54 -0.46
N PHE A 427 23.08 22.95 -1.65
CA PHE A 427 23.07 23.68 -2.91
C PHE A 427 21.66 23.53 -3.51
N LEU A 428 20.99 24.65 -3.80
CA LEU A 428 19.63 24.73 -4.28
C LEU A 428 19.59 25.49 -5.61
N LYS A 429 18.81 24.94 -6.55
CA LYS A 429 18.54 25.58 -7.84
C LYS A 429 17.10 25.27 -8.25
N GLN A 430 16.32 26.29 -8.56
CA GLN A 430 14.97 26.12 -9.07
C GLN A 430 14.98 25.96 -10.58
N TYR A 431 14.17 25.04 -11.06
CA TYR A 431 13.93 24.83 -12.48
C TYR A 431 12.45 25.06 -12.80
N VAL A 432 12.20 25.95 -13.76
CA VAL A 432 10.87 26.21 -14.31
C VAL A 432 10.94 26.01 -15.81
N PRO A 433 10.11 25.12 -16.39
CA PRO A 433 10.08 24.92 -17.84
C PRO A 433 9.81 26.22 -18.62
N PRO A 434 10.43 26.42 -19.78
CA PRO A 434 10.29 27.68 -20.55
C PRO A 434 8.85 28.04 -20.89
N PHE A 435 8.02 27.04 -21.24
CA PHE A 435 6.60 27.27 -21.55
C PHE A 435 5.81 27.73 -20.33
N MET A 436 6.05 27.13 -19.14
CA MET A 436 5.38 27.52 -17.90
C MET A 436 5.79 28.91 -17.43
N ARG A 437 7.01 29.36 -17.74
CA ARG A 437 7.42 30.73 -17.42
C ARG A 437 6.54 31.77 -18.12
N THR A 438 6.13 31.52 -19.36
CA THR A 438 5.22 32.39 -20.11
C THR A 438 3.83 32.38 -19.48
N GLU A 439 3.33 31.20 -19.09
CA GLU A 439 2.04 31.08 -18.41
C GLU A 439 2.05 31.80 -17.05
N ILE A 440 3.11 31.62 -16.24
CA ILE A 440 3.27 32.30 -14.96
C ILE A 440 3.29 33.82 -15.14
N ARG A 441 3.98 34.35 -16.15
CA ARG A 441 3.99 35.79 -16.44
C ARG A 441 2.57 36.30 -16.77
N ASN A 442 1.86 35.61 -17.67
CA ASN A 442 0.50 35.97 -18.03
C ASN A 442 -0.46 35.92 -16.83
N MET A 443 -0.23 34.97 -15.92
CA MET A 443 -1.02 34.84 -14.70
C MET A 443 -0.71 36.00 -13.72
N LEU A 444 0.55 36.37 -13.56
CA LEU A 444 0.97 37.48 -12.71
C LEU A 444 0.42 38.83 -13.19
N ASP A 445 0.27 39.04 -14.51
CA ASP A 445 -0.32 40.27 -15.08
C ASP A 445 -1.79 40.46 -14.65
N GLY A 446 -2.48 39.39 -14.24
CA GLY A 446 -3.84 39.40 -13.72
C GLY A 446 -3.97 39.41 -12.18
N MET A 447 -2.86 39.37 -11.44
CA MET A 447 -2.85 39.31 -9.98
C MET A 447 -2.48 40.66 -9.36
N ASP A 448 -3.03 40.93 -8.17
CA ASP A 448 -2.64 42.12 -7.40
C ASP A 448 -1.24 41.92 -6.78
N PRO A 449 -0.25 42.81 -7.10
CA PRO A 449 1.05 42.79 -6.47
C PRO A 449 0.96 42.96 -4.94
N GLY A 450 1.77 42.18 -4.20
CA GLY A 450 1.76 42.19 -2.74
C GLY A 450 0.78 41.22 -2.09
N THR A 451 0.11 40.40 -2.88
CA THR A 451 -0.59 39.22 -2.37
C THR A 451 0.39 38.05 -2.21
N SER A 452 0.17 37.18 -1.20
CA SER A 452 1.02 35.99 -0.99
C SER A 452 1.08 35.10 -2.24
N SER A 453 0.02 35.05 -3.01
CA SER A 453 -0.07 34.29 -4.28
C SER A 453 0.80 34.94 -5.35
N TYR A 454 0.76 36.27 -5.51
CA TYR A 454 1.62 36.99 -6.44
C TYR A 454 3.10 36.80 -6.10
N ASP A 455 3.46 36.98 -4.82
CA ASP A 455 4.84 36.85 -4.35
C ASP A 455 5.39 35.43 -4.55
N TYR A 456 4.55 34.41 -4.34
CA TYR A 456 4.90 33.01 -4.58
C TYR A 456 5.24 32.76 -6.05
N TRP A 457 4.35 33.16 -6.97
CA TRP A 457 4.55 32.91 -8.40
C TRP A 457 5.66 33.82 -9.00
N ALA A 458 5.81 35.03 -8.53
CA ALA A 458 6.89 35.93 -8.94
C ALA A 458 8.25 35.36 -8.55
N ARG A 459 8.39 34.81 -7.35
CA ARG A 459 9.62 34.13 -6.90
C ARG A 459 9.95 32.91 -7.74
N MET A 460 8.95 32.17 -8.24
CA MET A 460 9.20 31.03 -9.13
C MET A 460 9.84 31.43 -10.46
N LEU A 461 9.68 32.66 -10.92
CA LEU A 461 10.35 33.16 -12.12
C LEU A 461 11.83 33.51 -11.89
N MET A 462 12.23 33.70 -10.64
CA MET A 462 13.64 33.89 -10.26
C MET A 462 14.34 32.54 -10.29
N THR A 463 15.18 32.32 -11.30
CA THR A 463 15.87 31.02 -11.53
C THR A 463 17.24 30.93 -10.91
N ASP A 464 17.46 31.63 -9.84
CA ASP A 464 18.76 31.68 -9.20
C ASP A 464 19.08 30.37 -8.47
N SER A 465 20.36 30.16 -8.30
CA SER A 465 20.91 29.09 -7.49
C SER A 465 21.72 29.69 -6.35
N TYR A 466 21.70 29.04 -5.21
CA TYR A 466 22.52 29.44 -4.08
C TYR A 466 22.94 28.25 -3.23
N SER A 467 24.03 28.46 -2.49
CA SER A 467 24.45 27.56 -1.42
C SER A 467 23.95 28.08 -0.09
N ARG A 468 23.38 27.22 0.71
CA ARG A 468 22.88 27.53 2.05
C ARG A 468 23.59 26.67 3.08
N PHE A 469 24.12 27.35 4.11
CA PHE A 469 24.54 26.70 5.35
C PHE A 469 23.52 27.05 6.43
N HIS A 470 22.97 26.04 7.09
CA HIS A 470 22.01 26.19 8.19
C HIS A 470 22.50 25.40 9.40
N SER A 471 22.46 25.98 10.58
CA SER A 471 22.74 25.27 11.82
C SER A 471 21.84 25.82 12.93
N PHE A 472 21.10 24.93 13.58
CA PHE A 472 20.21 25.26 14.70
C PHE A 472 20.42 24.30 15.85
N HIS A 473 20.46 24.81 17.07
CA HIS A 473 20.68 24.07 18.30
C HIS A 473 19.64 24.46 19.35
N GLU A 474 19.02 23.45 19.96
CA GLU A 474 17.99 23.64 20.99
C GLU A 474 18.32 22.85 22.25
N VAL A 475 18.09 23.47 23.38
CA VAL A 475 18.14 22.85 24.71
C VAL A 475 16.77 22.95 25.36
N SER A 476 16.30 21.85 25.92
CA SER A 476 15.02 21.81 26.62
C SER A 476 15.09 21.01 27.92
N VAL A 477 14.19 21.29 28.83
CA VAL A 477 14.07 20.60 30.13
C VAL A 477 12.61 20.28 30.36
N SER A 478 12.24 19.01 30.37
CA SER A 478 10.87 18.63 30.74
C SER A 478 10.76 18.37 32.23
N LYS A 479 9.85 19.07 32.87
CA LYS A 479 9.62 18.97 34.32
C LYS A 479 8.11 18.88 34.62
N LYS A 480 7.75 17.99 35.51
CA LYS A 480 6.41 17.91 36.06
C LYS A 480 6.31 18.80 37.32
N ILE A 481 5.49 19.84 37.24
CA ILE A 481 5.30 20.82 38.31
C ILE A 481 3.99 20.50 39.05
N MET A 482 3.99 20.63 40.38
CA MET A 482 2.82 20.35 41.24
C MET A 482 2.18 18.97 41.01
N GLY A 483 2.92 18.04 40.39
CA GLY A 483 2.42 16.65 40.12
C GLY A 483 1.42 16.52 38.95
N PHE A 484 0.96 17.64 38.33
CA PHE A 484 -0.03 17.57 37.22
C PHE A 484 0.36 18.38 35.96
N LEU A 485 1.12 19.46 36.09
CA LEU A 485 1.52 20.32 34.96
C LEU A 485 2.85 19.85 34.40
N ASN A 486 2.86 19.35 33.15
CA ASN A 486 4.08 19.12 32.41
C ASN A 486 4.51 20.44 31.77
N LEU A 487 5.70 20.90 32.07
CA LEU A 487 6.29 22.11 31.50
C LEU A 487 7.62 21.77 30.84
N THR A 488 7.78 22.22 29.59
CA THR A 488 9.00 21.99 28.80
C THR A 488 9.50 23.32 28.23
N PRO A 489 10.23 24.12 29.02
CA PRO A 489 10.94 25.29 28.48
C PRO A 489 12.03 24.86 27.50
N LYS A 490 12.21 25.66 26.46
CA LYS A 490 13.12 25.47 25.34
C LYS A 490 13.84 26.78 25.04
N VAL A 491 15.13 26.70 24.75
CA VAL A 491 15.92 27.82 24.24
C VAL A 491 16.81 27.29 23.12
N GLY A 492 16.86 28.01 22.03
CA GLY A 492 17.66 27.65 20.89
C GLY A 492 18.31 28.85 20.22
N GLY A 493 19.32 28.53 19.42
CA GLY A 493 20.00 29.51 18.60
C GLY A 493 20.54 28.87 17.34
N GLY A 494 20.57 29.65 16.29
CA GLY A 494 21.03 29.17 15.00
C GLY A 494 21.54 30.23 14.07
N TYR A 495 22.02 29.79 12.95
CA TYR A 495 22.58 30.64 11.92
C TYR A 495 22.26 30.03 10.55
N THR A 496 21.85 30.89 9.62
CA THR A 496 21.70 30.54 8.22
C THR A 496 22.48 31.52 7.36
N GLY A 497 23.36 30.99 6.51
CA GLY A 497 24.14 31.81 5.57
C GLY A 497 23.80 31.42 4.14
N TYR A 498 23.63 32.40 3.27
CA TYR A 498 23.32 32.22 1.84
C TYR A 498 24.45 32.81 1.02
N TYR A 499 24.94 32.02 0.04
CA TYR A 499 26.12 32.35 -0.76
C TYR A 499 25.85 32.05 -2.25
N GLY A 500 26.40 32.87 -3.15
CA GLY A 500 26.41 32.62 -4.59
C GLY A 500 25.12 33.02 -5.31
N VAL A 501 24.33 33.90 -4.73
CA VAL A 501 23.19 34.52 -5.45
C VAL A 501 23.73 35.61 -6.36
N GLU A 502 23.41 35.55 -7.63
CA GLU A 502 23.83 36.51 -8.64
C GLU A 502 23.33 37.92 -8.25
N ASP A 503 24.17 38.93 -8.39
CA ASP A 503 23.89 40.33 -8.03
C ASP A 503 23.64 40.65 -6.56
N TYR A 504 23.74 39.70 -5.62
CA TYR A 504 23.54 39.92 -4.19
C TYR A 504 24.79 39.59 -3.35
N LYS A 505 25.01 40.39 -2.31
CA LYS A 505 26.01 40.07 -1.30
C LYS A 505 25.56 38.87 -0.48
N PRO A 506 26.49 38.05 0.05
CA PRO A 506 26.14 36.97 0.98
C PRO A 506 25.27 37.48 2.12
N LEU A 507 24.15 36.82 2.35
CA LEU A 507 23.21 37.16 3.40
C LEU A 507 23.36 36.23 4.59
N ASN A 508 23.37 36.79 5.77
CA ASN A 508 23.50 36.06 7.02
C ASN A 508 22.26 36.27 7.88
N GLN A 509 21.70 35.22 8.37
CA GLN A 509 20.51 35.24 9.22
C GLN A 509 20.85 34.58 10.56
N GLY A 510 20.87 35.36 11.64
CA GLY A 510 20.93 34.85 13.00
C GLY A 510 19.54 34.44 13.47
N ILE A 511 19.41 33.32 14.15
CA ILE A 511 18.16 32.79 14.68
C ILE A 511 18.27 32.68 16.18
N PHE A 512 17.34 33.31 16.91
CA PHE A 512 17.12 33.10 18.33
C PHE A 512 15.73 32.53 18.55
N TYR A 513 15.63 31.51 19.37
CA TYR A 513 14.40 30.83 19.70
C TYR A 513 14.25 30.70 21.21
N ALA A 514 13.08 31.04 21.71
CA ALA A 514 12.71 30.78 23.12
C ALA A 514 11.25 30.33 23.14
N GLY A 515 10.99 29.23 23.80
CA GLY A 515 9.64 28.66 23.82
C GLY A 515 9.35 27.84 25.07
N THR A 516 8.11 27.47 25.22
CA THR A 516 7.70 26.53 26.26
C THR A 516 6.46 25.76 25.82
N ASP A 517 6.48 24.45 26.01
CA ASP A 517 5.26 23.63 25.94
C ASP A 517 4.75 23.41 27.36
N ALA A 518 3.45 23.51 27.53
CA ALA A 518 2.78 23.24 28.79
C ALA A 518 1.52 22.39 28.51
N ASP A 519 1.39 21.29 29.22
CA ASP A 519 0.18 20.47 29.17
C ASP A 519 -0.18 19.90 30.54
N PHE A 520 -1.45 19.62 30.74
CA PHE A 520 -1.91 18.89 31.88
C PHE A 520 -3.06 17.99 31.54
N LYS A 521 -3.14 16.84 32.20
CA LYS A 521 -4.08 15.79 31.88
C LYS A 521 -5.04 15.57 33.05
N PHE A 522 -6.31 15.82 32.81
CA PHE A 522 -7.39 15.38 33.68
C PHE A 522 -7.97 14.07 33.15
N SER A 523 -8.26 13.15 34.04
CA SER A 523 -8.96 11.92 33.67
C SER A 523 -9.97 11.53 34.70
N ARG A 524 -11.13 11.08 34.23
CA ARG A 524 -12.20 10.55 35.09
C ARG A 524 -12.75 9.27 34.49
N ARG A 525 -12.82 8.24 35.34
CA ARG A 525 -13.36 6.94 34.95
C ARG A 525 -14.81 6.86 35.38
N TYR A 526 -15.66 6.44 34.43
CA TYR A 526 -17.07 6.16 34.63
C TYR A 526 -17.31 4.65 34.41
N SER A 527 -17.23 3.86 35.47
CA SER A 527 -17.32 2.40 35.37
C SER A 527 -18.75 1.90 35.14
N SER A 528 -19.75 2.73 35.45
CA SER A 528 -21.18 2.39 35.28
C SER A 528 -21.70 2.61 33.84
N VAL A 529 -20.90 3.19 32.97
CA VAL A 529 -21.29 3.39 31.56
C VAL A 529 -21.14 2.09 30.78
N TYR A 530 -22.28 1.48 30.46
CA TYR A 530 -22.34 0.23 29.73
C TYR A 530 -23.40 0.32 28.63
N SER A 531 -23.08 -0.14 27.42
CA SER A 531 -24.03 -0.27 26.31
C SER A 531 -23.51 -1.22 25.26
N ASP A 532 -24.17 -2.33 25.04
CA ASP A 532 -23.84 -3.30 24.00
C ASP A 532 -23.99 -2.66 22.59
N SER A 533 -25.08 -1.91 22.37
CA SER A 533 -25.35 -1.28 21.07
C SER A 533 -24.27 -0.31 20.64
N PHE A 534 -23.64 0.40 21.60
CA PHE A 534 -22.55 1.34 21.34
C PHE A 534 -21.17 0.75 21.63
N GLY A 535 -21.10 -0.54 21.99
CA GLY A 535 -19.85 -1.20 22.35
C GLY A 535 -19.12 -0.51 23.49
N LEU A 536 -19.84 -0.05 24.52
CA LEU A 536 -19.31 0.62 25.70
C LEU A 536 -19.23 -0.35 26.88
N ASN A 537 -18.03 -0.43 27.46
CA ASN A 537 -17.78 -1.18 28.67
C ASN A 537 -16.87 -0.36 29.59
N GLY A 538 -17.48 0.49 30.40
CA GLY A 538 -16.82 1.56 31.13
C GLY A 538 -16.35 2.68 30.18
N MET A 539 -16.21 3.87 30.73
CA MET A 539 -15.68 5.01 29.96
C MET A 539 -14.63 5.76 30.78
N ASN A 540 -13.52 6.06 30.13
CA ASN A 540 -12.50 6.93 30.69
C ASN A 540 -12.44 8.22 29.87
N HIS A 541 -12.84 9.34 30.48
CA HIS A 541 -12.80 10.66 29.88
C HIS A 541 -11.47 11.32 30.22
N ILE A 542 -10.72 11.68 29.19
CA ILE A 542 -9.44 12.35 29.29
C ILE A 542 -9.56 13.72 28.64
N VAL A 543 -9.21 14.76 29.38
CA VAL A 543 -9.16 16.14 28.91
C VAL A 543 -7.75 16.66 29.12
N GLN A 544 -7.13 17.12 28.03
CA GLN A 544 -5.75 17.58 28.02
C GLN A 544 -5.67 18.99 27.38
N PRO A 545 -5.79 20.06 28.17
CA PRO A 545 -5.39 21.38 27.71
C PRO A 545 -3.90 21.41 27.39
N HIS A 546 -3.53 22.02 26.28
CA HIS A 546 -2.15 22.15 25.86
C HIS A 546 -1.86 23.57 25.35
N PHE A 547 -0.68 24.04 25.62
CA PHE A 547 -0.25 25.36 25.28
C PHE A 547 1.19 25.32 24.77
N THR A 548 1.48 26.12 23.76
CA THR A 548 2.86 26.35 23.26
C THR A 548 3.08 27.83 23.07
N LEU A 549 4.05 28.38 23.74
CA LEU A 549 4.56 29.72 23.47
C LEU A 549 5.87 29.58 22.70
N ALA A 550 5.96 30.24 21.56
CA ALA A 550 7.15 30.23 20.71
C ALA A 550 7.52 31.65 20.28
N TYR A 551 8.70 32.07 20.63
CA TYR A 551 9.30 33.32 20.18
C TYR A 551 10.48 33.03 19.28
N VAL A 552 10.42 33.55 18.06
CA VAL A 552 11.50 33.52 17.08
C VAL A 552 11.95 34.94 16.82
N LYS A 553 13.23 35.18 16.83
CA LYS A 553 13.83 36.43 16.37
C LYS A 553 14.88 36.14 15.32
N THR A 554 14.71 36.73 14.16
CA THR A 554 15.61 36.56 13.03
C THR A 554 15.65 37.83 12.18
N ASN A 555 16.66 37.98 11.35
CA ASN A 555 16.70 39.01 10.33
C ASN A 555 15.76 38.63 9.20
N ARG A 556 14.98 39.56 8.68
CA ARG A 556 14.18 39.33 7.47
C ARG A 556 15.10 39.22 6.25
N LEU A 557 14.88 38.20 5.46
CA LEU A 557 15.47 38.11 4.12
C LEU A 557 14.86 39.19 3.22
N SER A 558 15.63 39.72 2.29
CA SER A 558 15.12 40.66 1.27
C SER A 558 14.03 39.97 0.46
N GLU A 559 12.97 40.70 0.10
CA GLU A 559 11.89 40.18 -0.80
C GLU A 559 12.43 39.79 -2.19
N LEU A 560 13.55 40.38 -2.57
CA LEU A 560 14.25 40.08 -3.82
C LEU A 560 15.13 38.81 -3.73
N TYR A 561 15.28 38.21 -2.55
CA TYR A 561 16.12 37.03 -2.36
C TYR A 561 15.34 35.77 -2.74
N PRO A 562 15.87 34.89 -3.59
CA PRO A 562 15.16 33.69 -3.97
C PRO A 562 14.95 32.76 -2.76
N GLN A 563 13.72 32.30 -2.58
CA GLN A 563 13.34 31.42 -1.48
C GLN A 563 12.89 30.08 -2.05
N ILE A 564 13.86 29.26 -2.46
CA ILE A 564 13.57 27.95 -3.08
C ILE A 564 12.95 26.99 -2.04
N ASP A 565 13.43 27.08 -0.78
CA ASP A 565 12.93 26.31 0.36
C ASP A 565 12.03 27.20 1.25
N GLY A 566 11.10 27.87 0.60
CA GLY A 566 10.13 28.77 1.23
C GLY A 566 8.79 28.08 1.51
N ASP A 567 7.72 28.89 1.59
CA ASP A 567 6.38 28.43 1.91
C ASP A 567 5.91 27.33 0.96
N THR A 568 5.45 26.23 1.53
CA THR A 568 4.91 25.09 0.81
C THR A 568 3.38 25.17 0.78
N PRO A 569 2.70 24.84 -0.36
CA PRO A 569 1.25 24.77 -0.40
C PRO A 569 0.73 23.65 0.52
N THR A 570 0.27 24.02 1.71
CA THR A 570 -0.25 23.05 2.69
C THR A 570 -1.43 23.61 3.47
N THR A 571 -2.37 22.76 3.84
CA THR A 571 -3.46 23.06 4.77
C THR A 571 -3.12 22.71 6.22
N ASN A 572 -1.94 22.11 6.46
CA ASN A 572 -1.49 21.77 7.80
C ASN A 572 -1.12 23.01 8.61
N PRO A 573 -1.36 23.00 9.93
CA PRO A 573 -0.92 24.09 10.80
C PRO A 573 0.61 24.19 10.81
N PRO A 574 1.18 25.40 10.83
CA PRO A 574 2.62 25.60 10.83
C PRO A 574 3.26 25.01 12.09
N SER A 575 4.46 24.45 11.93
CA SER A 575 5.26 24.00 13.07
C SER A 575 5.74 25.19 13.90
N LEU A 576 5.62 25.11 15.23
CA LEU A 576 6.19 26.09 16.16
C LEU A 576 7.58 25.69 16.69
N SER A 577 8.11 24.54 16.24
CA SER A 577 9.46 24.08 16.59
C SER A 577 10.41 24.32 15.43
N ILE A 578 11.46 25.10 15.65
CA ILE A 578 12.46 25.43 14.63
C ILE A 578 13.22 24.16 14.19
N GLY A 579 13.52 23.25 15.09
CA GLY A 579 14.22 22.00 14.76
C GLY A 579 13.46 21.12 13.78
N ARG A 580 12.14 21.30 13.64
CA ARG A 580 11.27 20.59 12.69
C ARG A 580 10.78 21.48 11.55
N TYR A 581 11.31 22.68 11.46
CA TYR A 581 10.91 23.63 10.42
C TYR A 581 11.57 23.26 9.10
N THR A 582 10.76 23.05 8.07
CA THR A 582 11.24 22.66 6.73
C THR A 582 11.39 23.87 5.81
N GLU A 583 10.67 24.94 6.06
CA GLU A 583 10.62 26.17 5.27
C GLU A 583 11.65 27.19 5.77
N ILE A 584 12.93 26.79 5.75
CA ILE A 584 14.02 27.56 6.37
C ILE A 584 14.14 28.97 5.76
N ASP A 585 13.88 29.09 4.44
CA ASP A 585 14.05 30.35 3.71
C ASP A 585 12.93 31.36 4.00
N SER A 586 11.78 30.92 4.52
CA SER A 586 10.65 31.77 4.92
C SER A 586 10.59 32.07 6.42
N LEU A 587 11.61 31.66 7.17
CA LEU A 587 11.62 31.86 8.61
C LEU A 587 11.62 33.35 8.97
N SER A 588 10.64 33.79 9.76
CA SER A 588 10.42 35.17 10.13
C SER A 588 10.36 35.38 11.64
N THR A 589 10.58 36.63 12.08
CA THR A 589 10.41 37.02 13.48
C THR A 589 8.95 36.96 13.90
N GLY A 590 8.66 36.37 15.06
CA GLY A 590 7.31 36.30 15.58
C GLY A 590 7.24 35.81 17.02
N LEU A 591 6.13 36.14 17.69
CA LEU A 591 5.76 35.59 18.98
C LEU A 591 4.36 34.99 18.86
N VAL A 592 4.27 33.66 18.97
CA VAL A 592 3.05 32.90 18.77
C VAL A 592 2.68 32.16 20.05
N PHE A 593 1.42 32.27 20.42
CA PHE A 593 0.84 31.50 21.51
C PHE A 593 -0.23 30.56 20.97
N ARG A 594 0.11 29.29 20.88
CA ARG A 594 -0.83 28.21 20.54
C ARG A 594 -1.53 27.70 21.78
N TYR A 595 -2.84 27.63 21.77
CA TYR A 595 -3.63 27.05 22.84
C TYR A 595 -4.65 26.11 22.28
N GLY A 596 -4.85 25.01 22.97
CA GLY A 596 -5.72 23.94 22.50
C GLY A 596 -6.23 23.03 23.60
N LEU A 597 -7.20 22.22 23.21
CA LEU A 597 -7.85 21.27 24.08
C LEU A 597 -8.01 19.94 23.36
N ARG A 598 -7.40 18.90 23.92
CA ARG A 598 -7.60 17.53 23.46
C ARG A 598 -8.57 16.82 24.36
N ASN A 599 -9.63 16.28 23.77
CA ASN A 599 -10.67 15.49 24.45
C ASN A 599 -10.63 14.07 23.95
N MET A 600 -10.61 13.08 24.85
CA MET A 600 -10.64 11.67 24.48
C MET A 600 -11.58 10.90 25.40
N LEU A 601 -12.44 10.09 24.80
CA LEU A 601 -13.28 9.12 25.48
C LEU A 601 -12.82 7.72 25.11
N MET A 602 -12.35 6.97 26.10
CA MET A 602 -11.81 5.63 25.93
C MET A 602 -12.76 4.62 26.56
N THR A 603 -13.01 3.51 25.89
CA THR A 603 -13.80 2.39 26.41
C THR A 603 -13.04 1.07 26.25
N SER A 604 -13.50 0.00 26.87
CA SER A 604 -12.95 -1.34 26.67
C SER A 604 -13.81 -2.10 25.66
N ARG A 605 -13.19 -2.65 24.61
CA ARG A 605 -13.80 -3.59 23.65
C ARG A 605 -12.90 -4.80 23.53
N ASP A 606 -13.45 -6.00 23.64
CA ASP A 606 -12.68 -7.25 23.53
C ASP A 606 -11.42 -7.28 24.39
N ALA A 607 -11.53 -6.81 25.65
CA ALA A 607 -10.45 -6.63 26.62
C ALA A 607 -9.37 -5.57 26.23
N ASN A 608 -9.48 -4.93 25.07
CA ASN A 608 -8.56 -3.90 24.62
C ASN A 608 -9.11 -2.48 24.88
N SER A 609 -8.22 -1.54 25.17
CA SER A 609 -8.59 -0.13 25.26
C SER A 609 -8.87 0.45 23.86
N HIS A 610 -10.09 0.92 23.68
CA HIS A 610 -10.55 1.48 22.40
C HIS A 610 -10.89 2.96 22.52
N ARG A 611 -10.46 3.76 21.52
CA ARG A 611 -10.79 5.19 21.45
C ARG A 611 -12.17 5.36 20.82
N TRP A 612 -13.19 5.65 21.65
CA TRP A 612 -14.56 5.85 21.21
C TRP A 612 -14.76 7.22 20.57
N PHE A 613 -14.11 8.26 21.15
CA PHE A 613 -14.15 9.62 20.63
C PHE A 613 -12.82 10.31 20.91
N SER A 614 -12.33 11.08 19.95
CA SER A 614 -11.23 12.03 20.16
C SER A 614 -11.50 13.32 19.39
N TRP A 615 -11.18 14.42 20.04
CA TRP A 615 -11.29 15.75 19.45
C TRP A 615 -10.13 16.61 19.93
N ASP A 616 -9.33 17.10 18.99
CA ASP A 616 -8.23 18.01 19.23
C ASP A 616 -8.57 19.33 18.53
N VAL A 617 -8.67 20.40 19.30
CA VAL A 617 -8.99 21.72 18.79
C VAL A 617 -7.97 22.72 19.31
N PHE A 618 -7.41 23.55 18.42
CA PHE A 618 -6.44 24.56 18.79
C PHE A 618 -6.44 25.74 17.84
N MET A 619 -5.83 26.85 18.28
CA MET A 619 -5.65 28.09 17.53
C MET A 619 -4.39 28.78 17.98
N ASP A 620 -3.78 29.55 17.09
CA ASP A 620 -2.62 30.39 17.37
C ASP A 620 -3.06 31.83 17.52
N ALA A 621 -2.61 32.49 18.61
CA ALA A 621 -2.65 33.95 18.76
C ALA A 621 -1.27 34.48 18.40
N TYR A 622 -1.19 35.38 17.44
CA TYR A 622 0.03 36.05 17.01
C TYR A 622 0.21 37.31 17.86
N LEU A 623 0.96 37.17 18.96
CA LEU A 623 1.25 38.29 19.87
C LEU A 623 2.21 39.32 19.26
N HIS A 624 3.01 38.86 18.29
CA HIS A 624 3.87 39.67 17.47
C HIS A 624 4.08 39.00 16.10
N ASP A 625 3.62 39.61 15.03
CA ASP A 625 3.83 39.19 13.65
C ASP A 625 4.11 40.41 12.77
N PRO A 626 5.37 40.87 12.70
CA PRO A 626 5.73 42.12 12.03
C PRO A 626 5.68 41.97 10.48
N VAL A 627 5.63 40.74 9.96
CA VAL A 627 5.63 40.50 8.53
C VAL A 627 4.19 40.45 7.99
N ASN A 628 3.33 39.58 8.56
CA ASN A 628 1.98 39.36 8.02
C ASN A 628 0.91 40.14 8.80
N GLN A 629 1.25 40.71 9.95
CA GLN A 629 0.35 41.52 10.81
C GLN A 629 -0.96 40.77 11.16
N ARG A 630 -0.88 39.45 11.35
CA ARG A 630 -2.01 38.63 11.74
C ARG A 630 -2.29 38.75 13.23
N ASP A 631 -3.56 38.66 13.61
CA ASP A 631 -3.98 38.60 15.02
C ASP A 631 -4.13 37.13 15.48
N PHE A 632 -4.76 36.30 14.65
CA PHE A 632 -5.02 34.90 14.95
C PHE A 632 -4.85 34.01 13.71
N SER A 633 -4.55 32.72 13.94
CA SER A 633 -4.63 31.70 12.92
C SER A 633 -6.09 31.24 12.70
N ASN A 634 -6.30 30.32 11.76
CA ASN A 634 -7.51 29.54 11.73
C ASN A 634 -7.68 28.73 13.02
N LEU A 635 -8.92 28.46 13.40
CA LEU A 635 -9.25 27.43 14.37
C LEU A 635 -9.11 26.08 13.67
N PHE A 636 -8.21 25.24 14.16
CA PHE A 636 -8.00 23.87 13.69
C PHE A 636 -8.77 22.90 14.58
N SER A 637 -9.47 21.95 13.95
CA SER A 637 -10.30 20.96 14.64
C SER A 637 -10.14 19.60 14.00
N PHE A 638 -9.67 18.61 14.74
CA PHE A 638 -9.47 17.22 14.34
C PHE A 638 -10.33 16.31 15.21
N MET A 639 -11.35 15.69 14.61
CA MET A 639 -12.29 14.84 15.34
C MET A 639 -12.33 13.44 14.73
N ARG A 640 -12.32 12.44 15.60
CA ARG A 640 -12.59 11.05 15.24
C ARG A 640 -13.60 10.47 16.21
N TRP A 641 -14.64 9.85 15.68
CA TRP A 641 -15.73 9.30 16.46
C TRP A 641 -16.11 7.91 15.95
N ASN A 642 -16.04 6.93 16.84
CA ASN A 642 -16.42 5.54 16.59
C ASN A 642 -17.62 5.17 17.50
N PRO A 643 -18.84 5.70 17.22
CA PRO A 643 -20.00 5.50 18.10
C PRO A 643 -20.35 4.02 18.28
N VAL A 644 -20.19 3.25 17.23
CA VAL A 644 -20.44 1.80 17.20
C VAL A 644 -19.27 1.10 16.46
N PRO A 645 -19.04 -0.20 16.65
CA PRO A 645 -17.93 -0.91 16.01
C PRO A 645 -17.92 -0.85 14.47
N TRP A 646 -19.08 -0.66 13.88
CA TRP A 646 -19.30 -0.65 12.44
C TRP A 646 -19.42 0.77 11.82
N MET A 647 -19.17 1.83 12.61
CA MET A 647 -19.23 3.21 12.14
C MET A 647 -18.00 4.01 12.60
N GLU A 648 -17.36 4.67 11.68
CA GLU A 648 -16.29 5.64 11.96
C GLU A 648 -16.58 6.95 11.23
N TYR A 649 -16.56 8.04 11.99
CA TYR A 649 -16.62 9.40 11.46
C TYR A 649 -15.33 10.14 11.77
N ARG A 650 -14.72 10.74 10.75
CA ARG A 650 -13.56 11.64 10.87
C ARG A 650 -13.92 12.99 10.29
N SER A 651 -13.46 14.04 10.97
CA SER A 651 -13.61 15.42 10.53
C SER A 651 -12.33 16.20 10.81
N GLU A 652 -11.77 16.81 9.78
CA GLU A 652 -10.65 17.71 9.85
C GLU A 652 -11.10 19.04 9.27
N MET A 653 -11.04 20.09 10.08
CA MET A 653 -11.58 21.40 9.72
C MET A 653 -10.64 22.50 10.14
N GLN A 654 -10.58 23.53 9.31
CA GLN A 654 -10.03 24.80 9.69
C GLN A 654 -10.88 25.95 9.17
N ALA A 655 -11.03 27.00 9.96
CA ALA A 655 -11.76 28.19 9.57
C ALA A 655 -11.29 29.41 10.35
N PRO A 656 -11.29 30.61 9.75
CA PRO A 656 -11.02 31.85 10.44
C PRO A 656 -12.21 32.21 11.33
N VAL A 657 -12.01 32.18 12.64
CA VAL A 657 -13.07 32.44 13.65
C VAL A 657 -12.90 33.82 14.27
N LEU A 658 -11.65 34.23 14.49
CA LEU A 658 -11.29 35.48 15.14
C LEU A 658 -10.33 36.28 14.25
N GLY A 659 -10.22 37.62 14.52
CA GLY A 659 -9.26 38.49 13.85
C GLY A 659 -9.80 39.17 12.60
N LYS A 660 -8.93 39.94 11.95
CA LYS A 660 -9.24 40.71 10.72
C LYS A 660 -9.48 39.84 9.52
N ASP A 661 -8.85 38.65 9.49
CA ASP A 661 -8.89 37.70 8.36
C ASP A 661 -10.16 36.81 8.36
N LYS A 662 -11.10 37.08 9.25
CA LYS A 662 -12.31 36.29 9.41
C LYS A 662 -13.14 36.16 8.10
N ILE A 663 -13.09 37.16 7.25
CA ILE A 663 -13.88 37.19 5.99
C ILE A 663 -13.10 36.55 4.84
N SER A 664 -11.78 36.78 4.78
CA SER A 664 -10.91 36.39 3.64
C SER A 664 -10.00 35.20 3.94
N GLY A 665 -10.10 34.59 5.13
CA GLY A 665 -9.21 33.49 5.51
C GLY A 665 -9.64 32.14 4.92
N CYS A 666 -8.66 31.26 4.71
CA CYS A 666 -8.85 29.89 4.21
C CYS A 666 -9.88 29.12 5.05
N ARG A 667 -10.78 28.42 4.36
CA ARG A 667 -11.76 27.50 4.96
C ARG A 667 -11.56 26.12 4.38
N GLU A 668 -11.43 25.15 5.26
CA GLU A 668 -11.31 23.76 4.89
C GLU A 668 -12.21 22.88 5.75
N TYR A 669 -12.93 21.96 5.11
CA TYR A 669 -13.81 20.99 5.77
C TYR A 669 -13.61 19.63 5.09
N ASN A 670 -12.88 18.74 5.72
CA ASN A 670 -12.68 17.37 5.27
C ASN A 670 -13.43 16.41 6.20
N ASN A 671 -14.46 15.77 5.68
CA ASN A 671 -15.29 14.86 6.44
C ASN A 671 -15.28 13.48 5.78
N SER A 672 -15.19 12.43 6.57
CA SER A 672 -15.33 11.06 6.08
C SER A 672 -16.18 10.24 7.03
N LEU A 673 -17.11 9.49 6.47
CA LEU A 673 -17.96 8.54 7.17
C LEU A 673 -17.76 7.16 6.55
N ARG A 674 -17.33 6.21 7.37
CA ARG A 674 -17.32 4.79 7.04
C ARG A 674 -18.42 4.11 7.82
N PHE A 675 -19.29 3.39 7.12
CA PHE A 675 -20.49 2.78 7.68
C PHE A 675 -20.61 1.35 7.18
N MET A 676 -20.58 0.38 8.10
CA MET A 676 -20.59 -1.06 7.84
C MET A 676 -21.59 -1.76 8.75
N PRO A 677 -22.90 -1.47 8.64
CA PRO A 677 -23.92 -1.97 9.57
C PRO A 677 -24.08 -3.49 9.53
N TRP A 678 -23.74 -4.09 8.39
CA TRP A 678 -23.72 -5.52 8.15
C TRP A 678 -22.43 -5.93 7.48
N ARG A 679 -22.02 -7.19 7.62
CA ARG A 679 -20.85 -7.75 6.90
C ARG A 679 -21.00 -7.71 5.38
N SER A 680 -22.22 -7.54 4.88
CA SER A 680 -22.54 -7.48 3.46
C SER A 680 -22.46 -6.07 2.87
N THR A 681 -22.39 -5.04 3.70
CA THR A 681 -22.51 -3.64 3.22
C THR A 681 -21.41 -2.79 3.81
N GLU A 682 -20.65 -2.14 2.96
CA GLU A 682 -19.72 -1.08 3.31
C GLU A 682 -20.05 0.18 2.50
N LEU A 683 -20.27 1.29 3.18
CA LEU A 683 -20.49 2.60 2.60
C LEU A 683 -19.43 3.56 3.13
N VAL A 684 -18.73 4.24 2.23
CA VAL A 684 -17.78 5.30 2.56
C VAL A 684 -18.23 6.58 1.87
N VAL A 685 -18.43 7.62 2.65
CA VAL A 685 -18.76 8.95 2.16
C VAL A 685 -17.65 9.90 2.57
N GLY A 686 -17.03 10.56 1.63
CA GLY A 686 -16.00 11.57 1.84
C GLY A 686 -16.47 12.91 1.29
N HIS A 687 -16.29 13.99 2.05
CA HIS A 687 -16.51 15.35 1.59
C HIS A 687 -15.26 16.16 1.84
N ARG A 688 -14.75 16.82 0.82
CA ARG A 688 -13.64 17.75 0.89
C ARG A 688 -14.10 19.11 0.36
N TYR A 689 -13.84 20.13 1.15
CA TYR A 689 -14.09 21.52 0.78
C TYR A 689 -12.87 22.35 1.14
N LEU A 690 -12.37 23.14 0.20
CA LEU A 690 -11.31 24.10 0.36
C LEU A 690 -11.71 25.40 -0.34
N ASN A 691 -11.57 26.53 0.34
CA ASN A 691 -11.88 27.83 -0.22
C ASN A 691 -10.96 28.90 0.33
N GLN A 692 -10.53 29.84 -0.51
CA GLN A 692 -9.69 30.98 -0.17
C GLN A 692 -8.33 30.60 0.45
N HIS A 693 -7.74 29.49 0.02
CA HIS A 693 -6.34 29.20 0.36
C HIS A 693 -5.42 30.09 -0.46
N SER A 694 -4.31 30.56 0.13
CA SER A 694 -3.39 31.51 -0.53
C SER A 694 -2.69 30.92 -1.76
N LEU A 695 -2.46 29.60 -1.80
CA LEU A 695 -1.67 28.91 -2.83
C LEU A 695 -2.41 27.78 -3.52
N LEU A 696 -3.44 27.20 -2.90
CA LEU A 696 -4.21 26.09 -3.44
C LEU A 696 -5.53 26.58 -4.03
N GLU A 697 -5.94 25.99 -5.15
CA GLU A 697 -7.21 26.30 -5.79
C GLU A 697 -8.42 25.88 -4.94
N ASP A 698 -9.49 26.63 -5.03
CA ASP A 698 -10.77 26.29 -4.42
C ASP A 698 -11.27 24.95 -4.91
N SER A 699 -11.73 24.11 -4.02
CA SER A 699 -12.24 22.78 -4.33
C SER A 699 -13.44 22.40 -3.46
N SER A 700 -14.41 21.72 -4.06
CA SER A 700 -15.49 21.09 -3.31
C SER A 700 -15.83 19.76 -3.96
N GLN A 701 -15.57 18.66 -3.25
CA GLN A 701 -15.70 17.30 -3.79
C GLN A 701 -16.48 16.41 -2.84
N LEU A 702 -17.33 15.56 -3.39
CA LEU A 702 -18.03 14.51 -2.67
C LEU A 702 -17.63 13.16 -3.26
N ASP A 703 -16.98 12.33 -2.47
CA ASP A 703 -16.64 10.95 -2.81
C ASP A 703 -17.64 9.99 -2.17
N LEU A 704 -18.22 9.11 -2.97
CA LEU A 704 -19.09 8.04 -2.51
C LEU A 704 -18.55 6.70 -2.98
N ARG A 705 -18.38 5.74 -2.05
CA ARG A 705 -18.01 4.35 -2.35
C ARG A 705 -18.99 3.43 -1.66
N ILE A 706 -19.43 2.42 -2.37
CA ILE A 706 -20.30 1.36 -1.85
C ILE A 706 -19.76 0.01 -2.24
N LEU A 707 -19.74 -0.91 -1.29
CA LEU A 707 -19.58 -2.34 -1.53
C LEU A 707 -20.80 -3.02 -0.95
N GLN A 708 -21.58 -3.71 -1.78
CA GLN A 708 -22.77 -4.43 -1.37
C GLN A 708 -22.68 -5.89 -1.83
N ARG A 709 -22.74 -6.81 -0.90
CA ARG A 709 -22.92 -8.24 -1.15
C ARG A 709 -24.42 -8.54 -1.06
N PHE A 710 -25.04 -8.87 -2.17
CA PHE A 710 -26.47 -9.21 -2.21
C PHE A 710 -26.73 -10.64 -1.75
N SER A 711 -25.78 -11.53 -2.03
CA SER A 711 -25.79 -12.93 -1.67
C SER A 711 -24.35 -13.46 -1.62
N GLU A 712 -24.16 -14.74 -1.31
CA GLU A 712 -22.88 -15.41 -1.45
C GLU A 712 -22.38 -15.45 -2.91
N ALA A 713 -23.32 -15.35 -3.86
CA ALA A 713 -23.01 -15.40 -5.30
C ALA A 713 -22.78 -14.04 -5.93
N TRP A 714 -23.38 -12.97 -5.42
CA TRP A 714 -23.37 -11.66 -6.08
C TRP A 714 -22.92 -10.52 -5.19
N ALA A 715 -22.00 -9.70 -5.70
CA ALA A 715 -21.60 -8.45 -5.08
C ALA A 715 -21.52 -7.33 -6.11
N PHE A 716 -21.67 -6.12 -5.63
CA PHE A 716 -21.56 -4.88 -6.41
C PHE A 716 -20.64 -3.92 -5.67
N SER A 717 -19.76 -3.23 -6.42
CA SER A 717 -19.05 -2.06 -5.91
C SER A 717 -19.26 -0.86 -6.83
N GLY A 718 -19.45 0.30 -6.23
CA GLY A 718 -19.59 1.56 -6.94
C GLY A 718 -18.70 2.63 -6.32
N LYS A 719 -18.15 3.52 -7.15
CA LYS A 719 -17.37 4.68 -6.72
C LYS A 719 -17.76 5.88 -7.57
N TRP A 720 -18.07 6.98 -6.91
CA TRP A 720 -18.45 8.24 -7.57
C TRP A 720 -17.67 9.38 -6.92
N ARG A 721 -17.21 10.31 -7.74
CA ARG A 721 -16.63 11.58 -7.31
C ARG A 721 -17.37 12.72 -8.00
N PHE A 722 -18.01 13.55 -7.22
CA PHE A 722 -18.70 14.75 -7.67
C PHE A 722 -17.83 15.97 -7.38
N SER A 723 -17.58 16.81 -8.38
CA SER A 723 -17.15 18.18 -8.20
C SER A 723 -18.38 19.05 -7.94
N LEU A 724 -18.52 19.51 -6.71
CA LEU A 724 -19.68 20.34 -6.32
C LEU A 724 -19.55 21.78 -6.82
N LEU A 725 -18.33 22.25 -7.12
CA LEU A 725 -18.10 23.56 -7.71
C LEU A 725 -18.60 23.62 -9.15
N ASP A 726 -18.27 22.62 -9.94
CA ASP A 726 -18.61 22.55 -11.36
C ASP A 726 -19.96 21.87 -11.62
N GLY A 727 -20.56 21.24 -10.61
CA GLY A 727 -21.75 20.40 -10.75
C GLY A 727 -21.53 19.17 -11.63
N LYS A 728 -20.29 18.67 -11.71
CA LYS A 728 -19.89 17.56 -12.60
C LYS A 728 -19.54 16.31 -11.84
N LEU A 729 -19.74 15.18 -12.48
CA LEU A 729 -19.36 13.87 -12.01
C LEU A 729 -18.02 13.48 -12.66
N ASP A 730 -16.91 13.59 -11.90
CA ASP A 730 -15.56 13.40 -12.42
C ASP A 730 -15.19 11.93 -12.55
N ILE A 731 -15.67 11.08 -11.65
CA ILE A 731 -15.37 9.63 -11.64
C ILE A 731 -16.68 8.88 -11.38
N GLN A 732 -16.90 7.84 -12.19
CA GLN A 732 -17.95 6.85 -12.01
C GLN A 732 -17.35 5.49 -12.29
N GLU A 733 -17.40 4.60 -11.32
CA GLU A 733 -16.94 3.21 -11.47
C GLU A 733 -18.03 2.28 -10.95
N TYR A 734 -18.32 1.24 -11.72
CA TYR A 734 -19.33 0.24 -11.44
C TYR A 734 -18.74 -1.14 -11.64
N ASN A 735 -18.76 -1.98 -10.63
CA ASN A 735 -18.25 -3.35 -10.72
C ASN A 735 -19.30 -4.32 -10.20
N VAL A 736 -19.55 -5.37 -10.94
CA VAL A 736 -20.39 -6.49 -10.55
C VAL A 736 -19.51 -7.71 -10.45
N TYR A 737 -19.63 -8.44 -9.36
CA TYR A 737 -18.89 -9.67 -9.11
C TYR A 737 -19.85 -10.81 -8.96
N HIS A 738 -19.54 -11.90 -9.62
CA HIS A 738 -20.28 -13.15 -9.51
C HIS A 738 -19.36 -14.26 -9.02
N ASN A 739 -19.70 -14.82 -7.86
CA ASN A 739 -19.06 -16.02 -7.35
C ASN A 739 -19.69 -17.23 -8.02
N MET A 740 -18.91 -17.91 -8.82
CA MET A 740 -19.31 -19.12 -9.54
C MET A 740 -18.88 -20.40 -8.80
N GLY A 741 -18.67 -20.33 -7.49
CA GLY A 741 -18.21 -21.46 -6.67
C GLY A 741 -16.71 -21.69 -6.79
N SER A 742 -16.23 -22.16 -7.93
CA SER A 742 -14.82 -22.47 -8.15
C SER A 742 -13.97 -21.27 -8.58
N TRP A 743 -14.60 -20.20 -9.01
CA TRP A 743 -13.95 -18.97 -9.49
C TRP A 743 -14.89 -17.76 -9.41
N TYR A 744 -14.30 -16.57 -9.42
CA TYR A 744 -15.01 -15.29 -9.44
C TYR A 744 -14.89 -14.63 -10.80
N LEU A 745 -15.98 -14.12 -11.31
CA LEU A 745 -16.03 -13.24 -12.47
C LEU A 745 -16.35 -11.82 -11.99
N GLY A 746 -15.52 -10.86 -12.38
CA GLY A 746 -15.79 -9.45 -12.21
C GLY A 746 -15.98 -8.77 -13.57
N VAL A 747 -17.03 -7.98 -13.71
CA VAL A 747 -17.25 -7.13 -14.87
C VAL A 747 -17.40 -5.70 -14.36
N GLY A 748 -16.64 -4.79 -14.95
CA GLY A 748 -16.64 -3.41 -14.53
C GLY A 748 -16.72 -2.43 -15.69
N ALA A 749 -17.27 -1.25 -15.40
CA ALA A 749 -17.31 -0.11 -16.29
C ALA A 749 -16.93 1.16 -15.53
N PHE A 750 -16.24 2.07 -16.21
CA PHE A 750 -15.97 3.38 -15.66
C PHE A 750 -16.19 4.50 -16.67
N VAL A 751 -16.50 5.67 -16.15
CA VAL A 751 -16.42 6.95 -16.83
C VAL A 751 -15.63 7.90 -15.94
N ARG A 752 -14.61 8.56 -16.48
CA ARG A 752 -13.85 9.55 -15.74
C ARG A 752 -13.45 10.73 -16.61
N LYS A 753 -13.27 11.87 -15.99
CA LYS A 753 -12.71 13.05 -16.64
C LYS A 753 -11.20 12.84 -16.86
N ASN A 754 -10.73 13.00 -18.09
CA ASN A 754 -9.33 12.95 -18.46
C ASN A 754 -9.00 14.19 -19.32
N GLY A 755 -8.40 15.20 -18.69
CA GLY A 755 -8.28 16.52 -19.27
C GLY A 755 -9.67 17.14 -19.56
N ASN A 756 -9.87 17.64 -20.77
CA ASN A 756 -11.14 18.26 -21.21
C ASN A 756 -12.18 17.26 -21.74
N LYS A 757 -11.85 15.96 -21.80
CA LYS A 757 -12.73 14.90 -22.34
C LYS A 757 -13.05 13.84 -21.29
N ASN A 758 -14.20 13.21 -21.46
CA ASN A 758 -14.56 12.04 -20.66
C ASN A 758 -13.93 10.79 -21.29
N GLU A 759 -13.26 10.02 -20.47
CA GLU A 759 -12.78 8.69 -20.78
C GLU A 759 -13.76 7.65 -20.24
N PHE A 760 -14.07 6.63 -21.01
CA PHE A 760 -14.85 5.48 -20.57
C PHE A 760 -14.08 4.18 -20.82
N GLY A 761 -14.37 3.18 -20.03
CA GLY A 761 -13.77 1.86 -20.20
C GLY A 761 -14.63 0.74 -19.65
N LEU A 762 -14.34 -0.46 -20.13
CA LEU A 762 -14.90 -1.72 -19.71
C LEU A 762 -13.75 -2.65 -19.35
N GLY A 763 -13.89 -3.41 -18.27
CA GLY A 763 -12.91 -4.39 -17.82
C GLY A 763 -13.57 -5.68 -17.38
N ILE A 764 -12.83 -6.77 -17.51
CA ILE A 764 -13.23 -8.08 -17.02
C ILE A 764 -12.08 -8.59 -16.15
N SER A 765 -12.39 -9.11 -14.97
CA SER A 765 -11.44 -9.80 -14.11
C SER A 765 -11.91 -11.22 -13.84
N PHE A 766 -10.93 -12.09 -13.70
CA PHE A 766 -11.14 -13.49 -13.39
C PHE A 766 -10.19 -13.90 -12.26
N THR A 767 -10.70 -14.60 -11.25
CA THR A 767 -9.89 -15.04 -10.10
C THR A 767 -10.36 -16.42 -9.66
N ILE A 768 -9.42 -17.32 -9.40
CA ILE A 768 -9.71 -18.64 -8.81
C ILE A 768 -9.95 -18.47 -7.31
N GLN A 769 -10.96 -19.14 -6.76
CA GLN A 769 -11.46 -18.94 -5.39
C GLN A 769 -10.39 -19.11 -4.29
N GLN A 770 -9.36 -19.91 -4.50
CA GLN A 770 -8.31 -20.14 -3.49
C GLN A 770 -7.37 -18.96 -3.26
N THR A 771 -7.38 -17.94 -4.11
CA THR A 771 -6.45 -16.81 -4.02
C THR A 771 -6.95 -15.64 -3.15
N GLY A 772 -8.05 -15.81 -2.39
CA GLY A 772 -8.54 -14.85 -1.41
C GLY A 772 -9.65 -13.94 -1.90
N ASP A 773 -9.78 -12.76 -1.30
CA ASP A 773 -10.87 -11.81 -1.51
C ASP A 773 -11.12 -11.41 -2.97
N TYR A 774 -12.33 -10.91 -3.26
CA TYR A 774 -12.70 -10.35 -4.57
C TYR A 774 -11.61 -9.44 -5.11
N MET A 775 -10.91 -9.86 -6.17
CA MET A 775 -10.02 -8.95 -6.86
C MET A 775 -10.84 -7.85 -7.55
N PRO A 776 -10.59 -6.58 -7.25
CA PRO A 776 -11.25 -5.51 -7.96
C PRO A 776 -10.94 -5.62 -9.45
N VAL A 777 -11.93 -5.33 -10.30
CA VAL A 777 -11.68 -5.17 -11.74
C VAL A 777 -10.64 -4.08 -11.88
N LYS A 778 -9.43 -4.42 -12.35
CA LYS A 778 -8.37 -3.43 -12.53
C LYS A 778 -8.70 -2.61 -13.78
N PHE A 779 -9.12 -1.39 -13.58
CA PHE A 779 -9.11 -0.37 -14.64
C PHE A 779 -7.74 0.33 -14.60
N LEU A 780 -6.79 -0.25 -15.29
CA LEU A 780 -5.42 0.30 -15.39
C LEU A 780 -5.39 1.61 -16.18
#